data_e66c96f99f5d0acec1a50163cf8d9c81
#
_entry.id   e66c96f99f5d0acec1a50163cf8d9c81
#
_cell.length_a   1.000
_cell.length_b   1.000
_cell.length_c   1.000
_cell.angle_alpha   90.00
_cell.angle_beta   90.00
_cell.angle_gamma   90.00
#
_symmetry.space_group_name_H-M   'P 1'
#
loop_
_entity.id
_entity.type
_entity.pdbx_description
1 polymer ?
#
loop_
_entity_poly.entity_id
_entity_poly.type
_entity_poly.pdbx_seq_one_letter_code
_entity_poly.pdbx_strand_id
1 'polypeptide(L)'
;MKIEQLLYGYDDGHTLLTGSILINSAADSARLAMLSDWSGYRTTDDDDSYLTAFPLVDSPYYVVAKSWYAYEMERPGCVWTQVFLINLSEIDNQFDFRSLLIFFQRPKKGTYNLYSQTLDIDINKSVYKAPMPKFTDDVSLLFIYNTLLNANGCFGIKVERQSLENQLFVLNLMQYLPVGLLWKLSFSTGSDAYRQLDKETLLTMQFVQQDNAVSLISPPWTKDISKDNFPQSIQFMCNACKEGNAELARMIRVFADDISDSVEKFKAFACLMKYLYGGASKSRSIDSYTDILSILIKNFPNEKEGSLLKLNFLSQRIVSLYCSETEFLYEICTLSNLKPFSKDEFDYEKRIDLLAQKEPLDFINLLVRISETDMINEAGQYAMNNSFRKIDYQTLTDFAERNWRSFVNIATLNPEYMNRGDWIDYPKDRFNDMMACFVIMDKSGFYNWNKLLIRVLFDRIMLPRQIAEELFLRADNAAKIILDFLNKENAKPIDGTLTKKACENIDLLLSWLSQQKTCSDLIEQILVDNIIPASQIVRQYSSDLWQCLVVKDTKHKSIDYYLFLFELAFQWQDNNALLYLEHSFYHIHEALRYSSAKVWDAVYIHAESLPFWQEWDKCKKLRKGVVKYLKRSGYNRSILTNFTPDEDLNQQLLKIWNN
;
A
#
# COMPACT_ATOMS: atom_id res chain seq x y z
N MET A 1 3.85 -24.46 -6.79
CA MET A 1 3.88 -25.22 -5.51
C MET A 1 4.06 -26.68 -5.80
N LYS A 2 4.97 -27.36 -5.11
CA LYS A 2 5.20 -28.78 -5.28
C LYS A 2 4.41 -29.57 -4.24
N ILE A 3 3.70 -30.60 -4.69
CA ILE A 3 2.92 -31.50 -3.80
C ILE A 3 3.38 -32.94 -4.07
N GLU A 4 3.80 -33.61 -3.01
CA GLU A 4 4.10 -35.03 -3.07
C GLU A 4 2.79 -35.84 -3.07
N GLN A 5 2.79 -36.96 -3.76
CA GLN A 5 1.59 -37.78 -3.84
C GLN A 5 1.88 -39.26 -3.60
N LEU A 6 0.86 -39.94 -3.07
CA LEU A 6 0.86 -41.40 -2.87
C LEU A 6 -0.44 -41.99 -3.44
N LEU A 7 -0.38 -43.22 -3.87
CA LEU A 7 -1.55 -44.00 -4.28
C LEU A 7 -1.70 -45.23 -3.42
N TYR A 8 -2.83 -45.33 -2.73
CA TYR A 8 -3.25 -46.53 -2.02
C TYR A 8 -4.34 -47.26 -2.80
N GLY A 9 -4.32 -48.58 -2.70
CA GLY A 9 -5.30 -49.45 -3.35
C GLY A 9 -5.13 -50.88 -2.91
N TYR A 10 -5.78 -51.79 -3.63
CA TYR A 10 -5.75 -53.23 -3.29
C TYR A 10 -4.65 -53.96 -4.06
N ASP A 11 -3.71 -54.58 -3.31
CA ASP A 11 -2.74 -55.56 -3.77
C ASP A 11 -2.47 -56.54 -2.61
N ASP A 12 -3.24 -57.67 -2.58
CA ASP A 12 -3.31 -58.64 -1.48
C ASP A 12 -3.59 -57.99 -0.08
N GLY A 13 -4.32 -56.93 -0.10
CA GLY A 13 -4.70 -56.07 1.04
C GLY A 13 -4.73 -54.60 0.63
N HIS A 14 -5.22 -53.72 1.50
CA HIS A 14 -5.12 -52.30 1.26
C HIS A 14 -3.68 -51.81 1.55
N THR A 15 -2.97 -51.34 0.52
CA THR A 15 -1.55 -51.03 0.61
C THR A 15 -1.14 -49.84 -0.27
N LEU A 16 0.06 -49.31 -0.02
CA LEU A 16 0.69 -48.32 -0.87
C LEU A 16 1.14 -48.98 -2.19
N LEU A 17 0.59 -48.54 -3.30
CA LEU A 17 0.92 -49.06 -4.64
C LEU A 17 2.08 -48.30 -5.29
N THR A 18 2.12 -46.99 -5.10
CA THR A 18 3.19 -46.12 -5.61
C THR A 18 3.15 -44.76 -4.91
N GLY A 19 4.21 -43.98 -5.03
CA GLY A 19 4.29 -42.61 -4.55
C GLY A 19 5.49 -41.84 -5.08
N SER A 20 5.43 -40.53 -5.02
CA SER A 20 6.53 -39.64 -5.40
C SER A 20 7.60 -39.50 -4.30
N ILE A 21 7.27 -39.92 -3.09
CA ILE A 21 8.15 -39.86 -1.90
C ILE A 21 8.00 -41.16 -1.08
N LEU A 22 9.06 -41.50 -0.33
CA LEU A 22 9.03 -42.56 0.66
C LEU A 22 8.71 -41.98 2.05
N ILE A 23 7.76 -42.59 2.74
CA ILE A 23 7.43 -42.25 4.13
C ILE A 23 8.23 -43.18 5.06
N ASN A 24 9.22 -42.61 5.73
CA ASN A 24 10.13 -43.37 6.59
C ASN A 24 9.58 -43.61 8.00
N SER A 25 8.63 -42.81 8.45
CA SER A 25 8.00 -42.98 9.77
C SER A 25 6.99 -44.13 9.75
N ALA A 26 7.13 -45.04 10.68
CA ALA A 26 6.17 -46.14 10.89
C ALA A 26 4.82 -45.64 11.37
N ALA A 27 4.81 -44.54 12.19
CA ALA A 27 3.58 -43.93 12.67
C ALA A 27 2.81 -43.26 11.55
N ASP A 28 3.50 -42.52 10.67
CA ASP A 28 2.90 -41.85 9.51
C ASP A 28 2.39 -42.89 8.50
N SER A 29 3.18 -43.95 8.20
CA SER A 29 2.78 -45.02 7.31
C SER A 29 1.54 -45.75 7.82
N ALA A 30 1.47 -46.06 9.11
CA ALA A 30 0.29 -46.69 9.71
C ALA A 30 -0.95 -45.79 9.65
N ARG A 31 -0.80 -44.49 9.95
CA ARG A 31 -1.88 -43.50 9.86
C ARG A 31 -2.38 -43.34 8.43
N LEU A 32 -1.49 -43.23 7.47
CA LEU A 32 -1.82 -43.18 6.03
C LEU A 32 -2.57 -44.41 5.58
N ALA A 33 -2.08 -45.62 5.92
CA ALA A 33 -2.73 -46.88 5.53
C ALA A 33 -4.14 -46.97 6.16
N MET A 34 -4.30 -46.64 7.43
CA MET A 34 -5.58 -46.69 8.12
C MET A 34 -6.59 -45.67 7.55
N LEU A 35 -6.16 -44.42 7.27
CA LEU A 35 -7.05 -43.37 6.85
C LEU A 35 -7.26 -43.29 5.33
N SER A 36 -6.45 -43.99 4.55
CA SER A 36 -6.68 -44.18 3.12
C SER A 36 -7.60 -45.38 2.80
N ASP A 37 -7.89 -46.22 3.78
CA ASP A 37 -8.79 -47.35 3.60
C ASP A 37 -10.25 -46.91 3.53
N TRP A 38 -11.11 -47.81 3.10
CA TRP A 38 -12.51 -47.51 2.86
C TRP A 38 -13.26 -47.04 4.11
N SER A 39 -14.05 -45.96 3.94
CA SER A 39 -14.91 -45.45 4.98
C SER A 39 -16.27 -44.92 4.47
N GLY A 40 -16.37 -44.70 3.18
CA GLY A 40 -17.58 -44.19 2.56
C GLY A 40 -18.59 -45.32 2.23
N TYR A 41 -19.75 -44.95 1.68
CA TYR A 41 -20.70 -45.97 1.24
C TYR A 41 -20.35 -46.52 -0.17
N ARG A 42 -20.89 -47.70 -0.47
CA ARG A 42 -20.63 -48.38 -1.74
C ARG A 42 -21.44 -47.74 -2.88
N THR A 43 -20.78 -47.51 -4.00
CA THR A 43 -21.39 -46.91 -5.19
C THR A 43 -20.80 -47.51 -6.46
N THR A 44 -21.52 -47.42 -7.56
CA THR A 44 -21.03 -47.66 -8.91
C THR A 44 -20.83 -46.40 -9.71
N ASP A 45 -21.05 -45.23 -9.09
CA ASP A 45 -20.84 -43.94 -9.69
C ASP A 45 -19.35 -43.57 -9.58
N ASP A 46 -18.69 -43.37 -10.71
CA ASP A 46 -17.28 -43.00 -10.80
C ASP A 46 -16.98 -41.65 -10.17
N ASP A 47 -17.97 -40.75 -10.14
CA ASP A 47 -17.84 -39.40 -9.54
C ASP A 47 -18.04 -39.40 -8.02
N ASP A 48 -18.59 -40.49 -7.48
CA ASP A 48 -18.80 -40.61 -6.05
C ASP A 48 -17.49 -40.82 -5.29
N SER A 49 -17.13 -39.89 -4.48
CA SER A 49 -15.85 -39.85 -3.78
C SER A 49 -15.96 -39.04 -2.50
N TYR A 50 -15.02 -39.24 -1.61
CA TYR A 50 -14.91 -38.42 -0.39
C TYR A 50 -13.47 -38.01 -0.12
N LEU A 51 -13.29 -36.94 0.66
CA LEU A 51 -12.02 -36.48 1.16
C LEU A 51 -11.80 -36.93 2.60
N THR A 52 -10.55 -37.29 2.88
CA THR A 52 -10.04 -37.43 4.25
C THR A 52 -8.80 -36.58 4.38
N ALA A 53 -8.70 -35.79 5.45
CA ALA A 53 -7.53 -34.94 5.66
C ALA A 53 -7.11 -34.97 7.13
N PHE A 54 -5.79 -34.93 7.35
CA PHE A 54 -5.19 -35.06 8.68
C PHE A 54 -3.71 -34.67 8.65
N PRO A 55 -3.14 -34.26 9.77
CA PRO A 55 -1.69 -34.08 9.90
C PRO A 55 -0.98 -35.43 10.05
N LEU A 56 0.22 -35.56 9.52
CA LEU A 56 1.14 -36.63 9.87
C LEU A 56 1.75 -36.38 11.27
N VAL A 57 2.34 -37.41 11.86
CA VAL A 57 2.88 -37.34 13.23
C VAL A 57 4.31 -36.80 13.23
N ASP A 58 5.16 -37.44 12.42
CA ASP A 58 6.60 -37.22 12.42
C ASP A 58 7.08 -36.42 11.19
N SER A 59 6.26 -36.33 10.16
CA SER A 59 6.58 -35.62 8.91
C SER A 59 5.88 -34.25 8.85
N PRO A 60 6.48 -33.24 8.23
CA PRO A 60 5.92 -31.88 8.13
C PRO A 60 4.82 -31.78 7.07
N TYR A 61 4.06 -32.84 6.89
CA TYR A 61 3.02 -32.88 5.86
C TYR A 61 1.61 -32.92 6.46
N TYR A 62 0.75 -32.14 5.86
CA TYR A 62 -0.69 -32.25 6.00
C TYR A 62 -1.24 -33.04 4.83
N VAL A 63 -2.03 -34.05 5.14
CA VAL A 63 -2.60 -34.98 4.15
C VAL A 63 -3.95 -34.47 3.71
N VAL A 64 -4.18 -34.44 2.37
CA VAL A 64 -5.51 -34.37 1.77
C VAL A 64 -5.62 -35.54 0.80
N ALA A 65 -6.47 -36.49 1.16
CA ALA A 65 -6.65 -37.72 0.40
C ALA A 65 -8.06 -37.78 -0.20
N LYS A 66 -8.18 -38.20 -1.45
CA LYS A 66 -9.45 -38.45 -2.11
C LYS A 66 -9.61 -39.95 -2.39
N SER A 67 -10.73 -40.50 -1.92
CA SER A 67 -11.04 -41.90 -2.02
C SER A 67 -12.26 -42.15 -2.91
N TRP A 68 -12.16 -43.18 -3.75
CA TRP A 68 -13.23 -43.67 -4.63
C TRP A 68 -13.47 -45.14 -4.34
N TYR A 69 -14.72 -45.56 -4.31
CA TYR A 69 -15.02 -46.96 -4.22
C TYR A 69 -14.58 -47.68 -5.50
N ALA A 70 -13.77 -48.74 -5.36
CA ALA A 70 -13.20 -49.50 -6.48
C ALA A 70 -14.11 -50.71 -6.83
N TYR A 71 -15.28 -50.41 -7.33
CA TYR A 71 -16.31 -51.43 -7.66
C TYR A 71 -15.86 -52.39 -8.76
N GLU A 72 -14.87 -52.03 -9.58
CA GLU A 72 -14.26 -52.84 -10.61
C GLU A 72 -13.31 -53.93 -10.07
N MET A 73 -13.02 -53.89 -8.78
CA MET A 73 -12.15 -54.90 -8.15
C MET A 73 -12.98 -56.10 -7.73
N GLU A 74 -12.36 -57.30 -7.82
CA GLU A 74 -13.01 -58.56 -7.51
C GLU A 74 -13.47 -58.66 -6.05
N ARG A 75 -12.72 -58.02 -5.13
CA ARG A 75 -13.04 -58.01 -3.71
C ARG A 75 -13.94 -56.82 -3.36
N PRO A 76 -15.13 -57.05 -2.77
CA PRO A 76 -15.97 -55.96 -2.30
C PRO A 76 -15.28 -55.15 -1.19
N GLY A 77 -15.46 -53.84 -1.18
CA GLY A 77 -14.90 -52.95 -0.18
C GLY A 77 -13.54 -52.33 -0.53
N CYS A 78 -12.99 -52.66 -1.70
CA CYS A 78 -11.77 -52.03 -2.17
C CYS A 78 -12.01 -50.53 -2.50
N VAL A 79 -11.00 -49.72 -2.26
CA VAL A 79 -10.96 -48.28 -2.61
C VAL A 79 -9.68 -47.96 -3.34
N TRP A 80 -9.77 -46.94 -4.18
CA TRP A 80 -8.63 -46.21 -4.65
C TRP A 80 -8.52 -44.93 -3.82
N THR A 81 -7.33 -44.62 -3.29
CA THR A 81 -7.08 -43.40 -2.57
C THR A 81 -5.83 -42.70 -3.08
N GLN A 82 -6.01 -41.57 -3.75
CA GLN A 82 -4.92 -40.65 -4.06
C GLN A 82 -4.70 -39.72 -2.92
N VAL A 83 -3.47 -39.62 -2.45
CA VAL A 83 -3.05 -38.84 -1.31
C VAL A 83 -2.16 -37.68 -1.77
N PHE A 84 -2.45 -36.48 -1.35
CA PHE A 84 -1.57 -35.33 -1.47
C PHE A 84 -0.93 -35.03 -0.11
N LEU A 85 0.39 -34.85 -0.13
CA LEU A 85 1.20 -34.47 1.03
C LEU A 85 1.58 -33.00 0.85
N ILE A 86 1.00 -32.15 1.66
CA ILE A 86 1.11 -30.72 1.57
C ILE A 86 1.97 -30.18 2.70
N ASN A 87 3.09 -29.55 2.37
CA ASN A 87 3.83 -28.77 3.34
C ASN A 87 3.11 -27.44 3.57
N LEU A 88 2.42 -27.30 4.72
CA LEU A 88 1.64 -26.12 5.01
C LEU A 88 2.49 -24.84 5.13
N SER A 89 3.78 -24.95 5.44
CA SER A 89 4.69 -23.81 5.53
C SER A 89 5.06 -23.22 4.14
N GLU A 90 4.84 -23.98 3.07
CA GLU A 90 5.13 -23.56 1.69
C GLU A 90 3.89 -23.06 0.93
N ILE A 91 2.75 -22.97 1.62
CA ILE A 91 1.51 -22.51 1.01
C ILE A 91 1.60 -21.02 0.68
N ASP A 92 1.43 -20.70 -0.59
CA ASP A 92 1.33 -19.32 -1.08
C ASP A 92 0.07 -18.62 -0.55
N ASN A 93 0.18 -17.31 -0.35
CA ASN A 93 -0.92 -16.46 0.11
C ASN A 93 -2.16 -16.46 -0.79
N GLN A 94 -2.01 -16.87 -2.03
CA GLN A 94 -3.10 -16.97 -3.02
C GLN A 94 -3.63 -18.39 -3.20
N PHE A 95 -3.07 -19.39 -2.48
CA PHE A 95 -3.47 -20.77 -2.64
C PHE A 95 -4.91 -21.02 -2.22
N ASP A 96 -5.71 -21.56 -3.13
CA ASP A 96 -7.09 -22.00 -2.88
C ASP A 96 -7.14 -23.52 -2.71
N PHE A 97 -7.43 -23.99 -1.51
CA PHE A 97 -7.54 -25.43 -1.22
C PHE A 97 -8.54 -26.14 -2.13
N ARG A 98 -9.57 -25.45 -2.61
CA ARG A 98 -10.55 -26.03 -3.53
C ARG A 98 -9.94 -26.43 -4.85
N SER A 99 -8.84 -25.78 -5.26
CA SER A 99 -8.11 -26.11 -6.48
C SER A 99 -7.52 -27.52 -6.47
N LEU A 100 -7.29 -28.08 -5.28
CA LEU A 100 -6.82 -29.47 -5.15
C LEU A 100 -7.75 -30.47 -5.83
N LEU A 101 -9.07 -30.20 -5.87
CA LEU A 101 -10.04 -31.09 -6.51
C LEU A 101 -9.79 -31.30 -8.01
N ILE A 102 -9.16 -30.34 -8.68
CA ILE A 102 -8.85 -30.40 -10.11
C ILE A 102 -7.74 -31.44 -10.39
N PHE A 103 -6.85 -31.65 -9.43
CA PHE A 103 -5.67 -32.50 -9.59
C PHE A 103 -5.91 -33.93 -9.12
N PHE A 104 -7.01 -34.20 -8.42
CA PHE A 104 -7.40 -35.56 -8.06
C PHE A 104 -7.92 -36.30 -9.30
N GLN A 105 -7.36 -37.45 -9.55
CA GLN A 105 -7.74 -38.35 -10.67
C GLN A 105 -8.07 -39.73 -10.14
N ARG A 106 -9.25 -40.28 -10.49
CA ARG A 106 -9.60 -41.64 -10.11
C ARG A 106 -8.65 -42.62 -10.75
N PRO A 107 -7.95 -43.47 -9.97
CA PRO A 107 -7.01 -44.45 -10.50
C PRO A 107 -7.69 -45.53 -11.33
N LYS A 108 -6.92 -46.13 -12.22
CA LYS A 108 -7.32 -47.32 -12.99
C LYS A 108 -6.30 -48.44 -12.75
N LYS A 109 -6.81 -49.67 -12.62
CA LYS A 109 -5.96 -50.85 -12.37
C LYS A 109 -4.80 -50.90 -13.37
N GLY A 110 -3.57 -51.01 -12.88
CA GLY A 110 -2.35 -51.14 -13.67
C GLY A 110 -1.76 -49.85 -14.25
N THR A 111 -2.36 -48.67 -13.98
CA THR A 111 -1.88 -47.37 -14.49
C THR A 111 -1.42 -46.45 -13.35
N TYR A 112 -0.37 -46.87 -12.62
CA TYR A 112 0.02 -46.18 -11.38
C TYR A 112 1.13 -45.15 -11.56
N ASN A 113 1.79 -45.10 -12.74
CA ASN A 113 2.95 -44.23 -13.00
C ASN A 113 2.67 -42.74 -12.83
N LEU A 114 1.41 -42.31 -13.01
CA LEU A 114 1.02 -40.89 -12.81
C LEU A 114 1.18 -40.42 -11.36
N TYR A 115 1.13 -41.34 -10.40
CA TYR A 115 1.15 -41.04 -8.95
C TYR A 115 2.56 -41.22 -8.36
N SER A 116 3.56 -41.58 -9.18
CA SER A 116 4.96 -41.69 -8.75
C SER A 116 5.77 -40.42 -8.93
N GLN A 117 5.15 -39.33 -9.40
CA GLN A 117 5.81 -38.06 -9.66
C GLN A 117 5.25 -36.96 -8.74
N THR A 118 6.11 -36.04 -8.29
CA THR A 118 5.69 -34.83 -7.61
C THR A 118 4.83 -33.97 -8.55
N LEU A 119 3.71 -33.50 -8.08
CA LEU A 119 2.85 -32.55 -8.81
C LEU A 119 3.39 -31.16 -8.68
N ASP A 120 3.52 -30.47 -9.80
CA ASP A 120 3.80 -29.03 -9.81
C ASP A 120 2.51 -28.26 -10.12
N ILE A 121 1.96 -27.65 -9.09
CA ILE A 121 0.70 -26.91 -9.18
C ILE A 121 0.99 -25.44 -9.45
N ASP A 122 0.62 -24.97 -10.64
CA ASP A 122 0.62 -23.54 -10.95
C ASP A 122 -0.64 -22.90 -10.36
N ILE A 123 -0.46 -22.23 -9.23
CA ILE A 123 -1.53 -21.59 -8.45
C ILE A 123 -2.30 -20.56 -9.29
N ASN A 124 -1.62 -19.85 -10.17
CA ASN A 124 -2.24 -18.80 -10.99
C ASN A 124 -3.17 -19.34 -12.09
N LYS A 125 -3.01 -20.61 -12.46
CA LYS A 125 -3.83 -21.26 -13.48
C LYS A 125 -4.95 -22.12 -12.92
N SER A 126 -4.93 -22.39 -11.61
CA SER A 126 -5.78 -23.39 -10.95
C SER A 126 -6.90 -22.75 -10.15
N VAL A 127 -7.62 -21.79 -10.73
CA VAL A 127 -8.76 -21.17 -10.05
C VAL A 127 -9.98 -22.09 -10.16
N TYR A 128 -10.40 -22.64 -9.03
CA TYR A 128 -11.64 -23.41 -8.95
C TYR A 128 -12.86 -22.48 -9.05
N LYS A 129 -13.61 -22.55 -10.15
CA LYS A 129 -14.73 -21.66 -10.45
C LYS A 129 -16.12 -22.17 -10.00
N ALA A 130 -16.19 -23.25 -9.24
CA ALA A 130 -17.50 -23.73 -8.79
C ALA A 130 -18.14 -22.75 -7.81
N PRO A 131 -19.46 -22.60 -7.86
CA PRO A 131 -20.18 -21.82 -6.87
C PRO A 131 -19.95 -22.39 -5.48
N MET A 132 -19.87 -21.50 -4.49
CA MET A 132 -19.78 -21.91 -3.09
C MET A 132 -20.97 -22.79 -2.74
N PRO A 133 -20.79 -23.93 -2.06
CA PRO A 133 -21.91 -24.75 -1.62
C PRO A 133 -22.81 -23.92 -0.71
N LYS A 134 -24.09 -23.96 -0.97
CA LYS A 134 -25.11 -23.35 -0.10
C LYS A 134 -25.21 -24.22 1.15
N PHE A 135 -24.39 -23.90 2.13
CA PHE A 135 -24.44 -24.64 3.37
C PHE A 135 -25.60 -24.15 4.25
N THR A 136 -26.28 -25.08 4.76
CA THR A 136 -27.53 -25.27 5.41
C THR A 136 -28.02 -24.09 6.25
N ASP A 137 -27.57 -23.84 7.40
CA ASP A 137 -28.01 -22.69 8.17
C ASP A 137 -26.84 -21.99 8.83
N ASP A 138 -27.02 -20.69 9.09
CA ASP A 138 -26.00 -19.85 9.69
C ASP A 138 -25.57 -20.38 11.07
N VAL A 139 -26.47 -21.01 11.80
CA VAL A 139 -26.20 -21.52 13.16
C VAL A 139 -25.27 -22.72 13.11
N SER A 140 -25.44 -23.61 12.13
CA SER A 140 -24.56 -24.77 11.94
C SER A 140 -23.13 -24.34 11.68
N LEU A 141 -22.92 -23.36 10.79
CA LEU A 141 -21.59 -22.83 10.48
C LEU A 141 -20.96 -22.13 11.69
N LEU A 142 -21.74 -21.35 12.42
CA LEU A 142 -21.30 -20.70 13.66
C LEU A 142 -20.87 -21.73 14.70
N PHE A 143 -21.63 -22.81 14.84
CA PHE A 143 -21.30 -23.90 15.75
C PHE A 143 -20.00 -24.59 15.37
N ILE A 144 -19.81 -24.92 14.08
CA ILE A 144 -18.59 -25.51 13.56
C ILE A 144 -17.38 -24.65 13.89
N TYR A 145 -17.42 -23.36 13.55
CA TYR A 145 -16.34 -22.43 13.85
C TYR A 145 -16.07 -22.31 15.35
N ASN A 146 -17.13 -22.17 16.13
CA ASN A 146 -16.98 -22.09 17.59
C ASN A 146 -16.37 -23.35 18.18
N THR A 147 -16.76 -24.52 17.70
CA THR A 147 -16.20 -25.79 18.14
C THR A 147 -14.75 -25.95 17.74
N LEU A 148 -14.40 -25.64 16.49
CA LEU A 148 -13.00 -25.66 16.02
C LEU A 148 -12.10 -24.73 16.82
N LEU A 149 -12.61 -23.57 17.23
CA LEU A 149 -11.84 -22.56 17.93
C LEU A 149 -11.85 -22.71 19.48
N ASN A 150 -12.79 -23.45 20.05
CA ASN A 150 -12.94 -23.51 21.53
C ASN A 150 -12.84 -24.92 22.13
N ALA A 151 -12.91 -25.98 21.31
CA ALA A 151 -12.99 -27.35 21.86
C ALA A 151 -11.87 -28.25 21.32
N ASN A 152 -11.36 -29.07 22.20
CA ASN A 152 -10.57 -30.25 21.83
C ASN A 152 -11.52 -31.43 21.51
N GLY A 153 -12.57 -31.17 20.74
CA GLY A 153 -13.61 -32.15 20.48
C GLY A 153 -13.73 -32.55 19.01
N CYS A 154 -14.33 -33.68 18.75
CA CYS A 154 -14.79 -34.06 17.42
C CYS A 154 -16.29 -33.78 17.30
N PHE A 155 -16.75 -33.50 16.08
CA PHE A 155 -18.16 -33.36 15.79
C PHE A 155 -18.52 -34.06 14.47
N GLY A 156 -19.74 -34.60 14.41
CA GLY A 156 -20.29 -35.25 13.25
C GLY A 156 -21.36 -34.41 12.59
N ILE A 157 -21.35 -34.38 11.28
CA ILE A 157 -22.38 -33.76 10.44
C ILE A 157 -23.15 -34.90 9.79
N LYS A 158 -24.48 -34.96 10.05
CA LYS A 158 -25.34 -35.94 9.41
C LYS A 158 -25.52 -35.60 7.93
N VAL A 159 -25.28 -36.55 7.06
CA VAL A 159 -25.48 -36.43 5.62
C VAL A 159 -26.18 -37.68 5.08
N GLU A 160 -26.95 -37.51 3.99
CA GLU A 160 -27.59 -38.64 3.32
C GLU A 160 -26.58 -39.47 2.54
N ARG A 161 -25.62 -38.79 1.94
CA ARG A 161 -24.51 -39.41 1.16
C ARG A 161 -23.30 -38.53 1.09
N GLN A 162 -22.18 -39.10 0.72
CA GLN A 162 -21.02 -38.34 0.33
C GLN A 162 -21.31 -37.50 -0.93
N SER A 163 -20.77 -36.29 -1.00
CA SER A 163 -21.02 -35.38 -2.13
C SER A 163 -19.85 -34.45 -2.37
N LEU A 164 -19.78 -33.91 -3.58
CA LEU A 164 -18.84 -32.87 -3.95
C LEU A 164 -19.08 -31.59 -3.10
N GLU A 165 -20.31 -31.31 -2.72
CA GLU A 165 -20.62 -30.14 -1.87
C GLU A 165 -19.96 -30.25 -0.50
N ASN A 166 -19.94 -31.44 0.12
CA ASN A 166 -19.28 -31.68 1.38
C ASN A 166 -17.76 -31.44 1.26
N GLN A 167 -17.15 -31.89 0.16
CA GLN A 167 -15.72 -31.69 -0.11
C GLN A 167 -15.39 -30.20 -0.28
N LEU A 168 -16.19 -29.49 -1.08
CA LEU A 168 -16.02 -28.06 -1.32
C LEU A 168 -16.19 -27.24 -0.03
N PHE A 169 -17.14 -27.61 0.81
CA PHE A 169 -17.36 -26.95 2.09
C PHE A 169 -16.12 -26.99 2.96
N VAL A 170 -15.55 -28.18 3.17
CA VAL A 170 -14.39 -28.32 4.04
C VAL A 170 -13.16 -27.63 3.50
N LEU A 171 -12.90 -27.77 2.19
CA LEU A 171 -11.79 -27.08 1.54
C LEU A 171 -11.96 -25.56 1.57
N ASN A 172 -13.20 -25.07 1.51
CA ASN A 172 -13.48 -23.66 1.70
C ASN A 172 -13.25 -23.23 3.16
N LEU A 173 -13.68 -24.03 4.13
CA LEU A 173 -13.43 -23.75 5.54
C LEU A 173 -11.93 -23.62 5.84
N MET A 174 -11.09 -24.46 5.22
CA MET A 174 -9.64 -24.39 5.33
C MET A 174 -9.06 -23.05 4.86
N GLN A 175 -9.69 -22.35 3.93
CA GLN A 175 -9.26 -21.02 3.50
C GLN A 175 -9.31 -20.00 4.63
N TYR A 176 -10.24 -20.17 5.55
CA TYR A 176 -10.53 -19.22 6.64
C TYR A 176 -9.95 -19.66 7.98
N LEU A 177 -8.96 -20.54 7.96
CA LEU A 177 -8.20 -20.97 9.13
C LEU A 177 -6.70 -20.68 8.92
N PRO A 178 -6.00 -20.18 9.93
CA PRO A 178 -4.55 -20.03 9.85
C PRO A 178 -3.84 -21.38 9.84
N VAL A 179 -2.66 -21.42 9.27
CA VAL A 179 -1.87 -22.66 9.07
C VAL A 179 -1.72 -23.47 10.36
N GLY A 180 -1.42 -22.83 11.48
CA GLY A 180 -1.25 -23.53 12.76
C GLY A 180 -2.53 -24.20 13.29
N LEU A 181 -3.71 -23.68 12.92
CA LEU A 181 -4.98 -24.33 13.25
C LEU A 181 -5.34 -25.44 12.26
N LEU A 182 -4.85 -25.41 11.04
CA LEU A 182 -4.99 -26.52 10.10
C LEU A 182 -4.30 -27.79 10.62
N TRP A 183 -3.17 -27.67 11.34
CA TRP A 183 -2.53 -28.82 11.99
C TRP A 183 -3.40 -29.51 13.07
N LYS A 184 -4.43 -28.80 13.57
CA LYS A 184 -5.39 -29.36 14.54
C LYS A 184 -6.67 -29.87 13.86
N LEU A 185 -6.85 -29.57 12.58
CA LEU A 185 -8.01 -29.98 11.81
C LEU A 185 -7.75 -31.35 11.17
N SER A 186 -8.64 -32.32 11.44
CA SER A 186 -8.71 -33.56 10.71
C SER A 186 -10.16 -33.86 10.35
N PHE A 187 -10.42 -34.35 9.14
CA PHE A 187 -11.80 -34.56 8.70
C PHE A 187 -11.98 -35.72 7.73
N SER A 188 -13.22 -36.19 7.62
CA SER A 188 -13.69 -37.06 6.53
C SER A 188 -15.03 -36.53 6.01
N THR A 189 -15.18 -36.40 4.69
CA THR A 189 -16.43 -35.96 4.05
C THR A 189 -17.34 -37.11 3.64
N GLY A 190 -16.98 -38.35 3.99
CA GLY A 190 -17.80 -39.52 3.74
C GLY A 190 -17.38 -40.66 4.68
N SER A 191 -18.18 -40.96 5.66
CA SER A 191 -17.95 -42.05 6.60
C SER A 191 -19.23 -42.78 6.91
N ASP A 192 -19.20 -44.11 6.92
CA ASP A 192 -20.29 -44.96 7.41
C ASP A 192 -20.31 -44.99 8.94
N ALA A 193 -19.16 -44.85 9.56
CA ALA A 193 -18.98 -44.82 11.03
C ALA A 193 -17.88 -43.80 11.38
N TYR A 194 -17.79 -43.41 12.66
CA TYR A 194 -16.73 -42.53 13.12
C TYR A 194 -15.34 -43.13 12.90
N ARG A 195 -14.48 -42.33 12.29
CA ARG A 195 -13.08 -42.66 12.05
C ARG A 195 -12.21 -42.07 13.15
N GLN A 196 -11.23 -42.84 13.55
CA GLN A 196 -10.20 -42.45 14.48
C GLN A 196 -9.00 -41.86 13.76
N LEU A 197 -8.43 -40.79 14.30
CA LEU A 197 -7.13 -40.27 13.91
C LEU A 197 -5.99 -41.12 14.44
N ASP A 198 -6.18 -41.63 15.66
CA ASP A 198 -5.32 -42.58 16.34
C ASP A 198 -6.18 -43.44 17.32
N LYS A 199 -5.53 -44.22 18.20
CA LYS A 199 -6.23 -45.12 19.12
C LYS A 199 -7.19 -44.43 20.09
N GLU A 200 -6.95 -43.17 20.41
CA GLU A 200 -7.65 -42.44 21.49
C GLU A 200 -8.45 -41.24 20.92
N THR A 201 -8.12 -40.72 19.75
CA THR A 201 -8.70 -39.52 19.19
C THR A 201 -9.49 -39.80 17.91
N LEU A 202 -10.63 -39.15 17.76
CA LEU A 202 -11.43 -39.15 16.53
C LEU A 202 -10.97 -38.04 15.61
N LEU A 203 -11.28 -38.15 14.32
CA LEU A 203 -11.16 -37.01 13.39
C LEU A 203 -12.01 -35.85 13.89
N THR A 204 -11.49 -34.65 13.84
CA THR A 204 -12.12 -33.43 14.37
C THR A 204 -13.50 -33.17 13.78
N MET A 205 -13.67 -33.41 12.48
CA MET A 205 -14.92 -33.18 11.77
C MET A 205 -15.23 -34.36 10.84
N GLN A 206 -16.45 -34.92 10.92
CA GLN A 206 -16.83 -36.05 10.10
C GLN A 206 -18.26 -35.91 9.54
N PHE A 207 -18.41 -36.22 8.26
CA PHE A 207 -19.69 -36.32 7.60
C PHE A 207 -20.11 -37.80 7.64
N VAL A 208 -21.13 -38.11 8.41
CA VAL A 208 -21.55 -39.49 8.67
C VAL A 208 -22.98 -39.70 8.17
N GLN A 209 -23.24 -40.85 7.54
CA GLN A 209 -24.57 -41.20 7.06
C GLN A 209 -25.60 -41.32 8.17
N GLN A 210 -26.84 -40.98 7.85
CA GLN A 210 -27.92 -40.85 8.81
C GLN A 210 -28.29 -42.17 9.47
N ASP A 211 -28.15 -43.28 8.74
CA ASP A 211 -28.62 -44.61 9.19
C ASP A 211 -27.64 -45.33 10.13
N ASN A 212 -26.36 -44.94 10.14
CA ASN A 212 -25.30 -45.55 10.91
C ASN A 212 -24.93 -44.74 12.16
N ALA A 213 -25.79 -43.85 12.60
CA ALA A 213 -25.56 -42.95 13.72
C ALA A 213 -25.60 -43.71 15.09
N VAL A 214 -24.60 -44.51 15.39
CA VAL A 214 -24.34 -44.96 16.74
C VAL A 214 -23.88 -43.74 17.54
N SER A 215 -24.69 -43.35 18.52
CA SER A 215 -24.45 -42.34 19.56
C SER A 215 -23.43 -41.26 19.15
N LEU A 216 -23.81 -40.48 18.17
CA LEU A 216 -23.17 -39.27 17.87
C LEU A 216 -23.17 -38.42 19.11
N ILE A 217 -22.04 -37.88 19.52
CA ILE A 217 -22.03 -36.62 20.19
C ILE A 217 -22.66 -35.66 19.13
N SER A 218 -23.96 -35.77 19.00
CA SER A 218 -24.73 -34.76 18.28
C SER A 218 -24.42 -33.51 19.06
N PRO A 219 -23.79 -32.52 18.47
CA PRO A 219 -23.79 -31.23 19.12
C PRO A 219 -25.23 -31.04 19.56
N PRO A 220 -25.45 -30.46 20.72
CA PRO A 220 -26.81 -30.10 21.09
C PRO A 220 -27.26 -29.05 20.09
N TRP A 221 -27.73 -29.50 18.92
CA TRP A 221 -28.50 -28.70 17.99
C TRP A 221 -29.85 -28.45 18.63
N THR A 222 -29.77 -27.72 19.77
CA THR A 222 -30.97 -27.28 20.44
C THR A 222 -31.57 -26.17 19.57
N LYS A 223 -32.85 -26.31 19.27
CA LYS A 223 -33.65 -25.35 18.51
C LYS A 223 -33.58 -23.91 19.04
N ASP A 224 -32.92 -23.66 20.14
CA ASP A 224 -32.89 -22.42 20.88
C ASP A 224 -31.53 -21.67 20.84
N ILE A 225 -30.58 -22.08 20.01
CA ILE A 225 -29.32 -21.35 19.87
C ILE A 225 -29.53 -20.21 18.87
N SER A 226 -29.61 -18.98 19.40
CA SER A 226 -29.63 -17.75 18.62
C SER A 226 -28.24 -17.41 18.09
N LYS A 227 -28.18 -16.73 16.94
CA LYS A 227 -26.98 -16.14 16.38
C LYS A 227 -26.23 -15.26 17.39
N ASP A 228 -26.97 -14.57 18.23
CA ASP A 228 -26.47 -13.63 19.23
C ASP A 228 -25.67 -14.30 20.36
N ASN A 229 -25.81 -15.61 20.51
CA ASN A 229 -25.06 -16.38 21.51
C ASN A 229 -23.57 -16.60 21.13
N PHE A 230 -23.17 -16.27 19.90
CA PHE A 230 -21.79 -16.43 19.45
C PHE A 230 -21.02 -15.10 19.46
N PRO A 231 -19.73 -15.12 19.79
CA PRO A 231 -18.90 -13.93 19.69
C PRO A 231 -18.98 -13.28 18.30
N GLN A 232 -19.00 -11.97 18.28
CA GLN A 232 -19.13 -11.21 17.01
C GLN A 232 -17.97 -11.48 16.02
N SER A 233 -16.79 -11.84 16.54
CA SER A 233 -15.65 -12.26 15.70
C SER A 233 -15.94 -13.56 14.96
N ILE A 234 -16.56 -14.53 15.63
CA ILE A 234 -16.96 -15.81 15.02
C ILE A 234 -18.06 -15.57 13.99
N GLN A 235 -19.05 -14.75 14.31
CA GLN A 235 -20.11 -14.38 13.34
C GLN A 235 -19.50 -13.74 12.08
N PHE A 236 -18.54 -12.84 12.24
CA PHE A 236 -17.84 -12.20 11.13
C PHE A 236 -17.11 -13.22 10.25
N MET A 237 -16.35 -14.14 10.85
CA MET A 237 -15.62 -15.18 10.11
C MET A 237 -16.58 -16.13 9.37
N CYS A 238 -17.67 -16.50 9.98
CA CYS A 238 -18.71 -17.34 9.36
C CYS A 238 -19.32 -16.66 8.13
N ASN A 239 -19.68 -15.38 8.26
CA ASN A 239 -20.24 -14.63 7.15
C ASN A 239 -19.23 -14.51 6.00
N ALA A 240 -17.97 -14.22 6.30
CA ALA A 240 -16.92 -14.13 5.31
C ALA A 240 -16.66 -15.47 4.58
N CYS A 241 -16.67 -16.58 5.31
CA CYS A 241 -16.58 -17.93 4.73
C CYS A 241 -17.77 -18.23 3.81
N LYS A 242 -19.00 -17.88 4.24
CA LYS A 242 -20.22 -18.09 3.48
C LYS A 242 -20.26 -17.24 2.21
N GLU A 243 -19.84 -16.00 2.28
CA GLU A 243 -19.79 -15.05 1.17
C GLU A 243 -18.63 -15.30 0.21
N GLY A 244 -17.68 -16.14 0.59
CA GLY A 244 -16.48 -16.40 -0.20
C GLY A 244 -15.54 -15.20 -0.26
N ASN A 245 -15.35 -14.48 0.86
CA ASN A 245 -14.52 -13.28 0.93
C ASN A 245 -13.04 -13.62 0.72
N ALA A 246 -12.59 -13.56 -0.54
CA ALA A 246 -11.23 -13.90 -0.94
C ALA A 246 -10.17 -12.99 -0.29
N GLU A 247 -10.50 -11.72 -0.03
CA GLU A 247 -9.56 -10.79 0.60
C GLU A 247 -9.27 -11.19 2.05
N LEU A 248 -10.30 -11.58 2.81
CA LEU A 248 -10.09 -12.06 4.16
C LEU A 248 -9.30 -13.37 4.20
N ALA A 249 -9.59 -14.30 3.29
CA ALA A 249 -8.81 -15.52 3.15
C ALA A 249 -7.32 -15.22 2.88
N ARG A 250 -7.05 -14.26 2.00
CA ARG A 250 -5.70 -13.77 1.73
C ARG A 250 -5.05 -13.15 2.97
N MET A 251 -5.78 -12.34 3.72
CA MET A 251 -5.26 -11.70 4.94
C MET A 251 -4.89 -12.73 6.02
N ILE A 252 -5.64 -13.82 6.19
CA ILE A 252 -5.28 -14.91 7.10
C ILE A 252 -3.91 -15.48 6.75
N ARG A 253 -3.59 -15.58 5.47
CA ARG A 253 -2.27 -16.06 5.00
C ARG A 253 -1.17 -15.02 5.20
N VAL A 254 -1.45 -13.75 4.89
CA VAL A 254 -0.49 -12.65 5.07
C VAL A 254 -0.06 -12.52 6.52
N PHE A 255 -0.99 -12.71 7.45
CA PHE A 255 -0.73 -12.61 8.89
C PHE A 255 -0.53 -13.96 9.57
N ALA A 256 -0.26 -15.03 8.79
CA ALA A 256 -0.16 -16.38 9.33
C ALA A 256 0.84 -16.50 10.47
N ASP A 257 2.01 -15.87 10.36
CA ASP A 257 3.06 -15.92 11.39
C ASP A 257 2.62 -15.28 12.73
N ASP A 258 1.73 -14.29 12.66
CA ASP A 258 1.22 -13.61 13.85
C ASP A 258 0.10 -14.37 14.57
N ILE A 259 -0.64 -15.22 13.85
CA ILE A 259 -1.92 -15.77 14.33
C ILE A 259 -1.99 -17.31 14.38
N SER A 260 -0.98 -18.01 13.84
CA SER A 260 -1.04 -19.46 13.67
C SER A 260 -0.80 -20.27 14.94
N ASP A 261 -0.15 -19.69 15.93
CA ASP A 261 0.28 -20.40 17.16
C ASP A 261 -0.85 -20.50 18.21
N SER A 262 -1.88 -19.66 18.12
CA SER A 262 -2.90 -19.54 19.16
C SER A 262 -4.30 -19.25 18.60
N VAL A 263 -5.29 -19.97 19.13
CA VAL A 263 -6.71 -19.70 18.89
C VAL A 263 -7.10 -18.29 19.35
N GLU A 264 -6.57 -17.82 20.47
CA GLU A 264 -6.90 -16.50 21.00
C GLU A 264 -6.33 -15.39 20.10
N LYS A 265 -5.13 -15.57 19.55
CA LYS A 265 -4.56 -14.66 18.56
C LYS A 265 -5.39 -14.63 17.27
N PHE A 266 -5.87 -15.78 16.81
CA PHE A 266 -6.77 -15.83 15.65
C PHE A 266 -8.12 -15.17 15.93
N LYS A 267 -8.70 -15.33 17.12
CA LYS A 267 -9.92 -14.61 17.53
C LYS A 267 -9.68 -13.08 17.57
N ALA A 268 -8.54 -12.66 18.09
CA ALA A 268 -8.14 -11.25 18.08
C ALA A 268 -8.03 -10.71 16.67
N PHE A 269 -7.36 -11.46 15.76
CA PHE A 269 -7.31 -11.13 14.34
C PHE A 269 -8.72 -10.98 13.74
N ALA A 270 -9.64 -11.91 14.00
CA ALA A 270 -11.01 -11.83 13.52
C ALA A 270 -11.74 -10.57 14.01
N CYS A 271 -11.51 -10.17 15.28
CA CYS A 271 -12.00 -8.90 15.81
C CYS A 271 -11.42 -7.70 15.05
N LEU A 272 -10.10 -7.70 14.81
CA LEU A 272 -9.42 -6.63 14.08
C LEU A 272 -9.94 -6.53 12.63
N MET A 273 -10.07 -7.66 11.94
CA MET A 273 -10.60 -7.68 10.56
C MET A 273 -12.06 -7.20 10.49
N LYS A 274 -12.85 -7.44 11.52
CA LYS A 274 -14.20 -6.89 11.62
C LYS A 274 -14.22 -5.36 11.62
N TYR A 275 -13.25 -4.70 12.27
CA TYR A 275 -13.12 -3.25 12.22
C TYR A 275 -12.78 -2.76 10.82
N LEU A 276 -11.98 -3.50 10.05
CA LEU A 276 -11.62 -3.12 8.68
C LEU A 276 -12.72 -3.39 7.65
N TYR A 277 -13.39 -4.54 7.75
CA TYR A 277 -14.26 -5.08 6.69
C TYR A 277 -15.72 -5.29 7.10
N GLY A 278 -16.07 -5.08 8.35
CA GLY A 278 -17.36 -5.48 8.93
C GLY A 278 -18.60 -4.65 8.57
N GLY A 279 -18.52 -3.81 7.53
CA GLY A 279 -19.68 -3.10 6.99
C GLY A 279 -20.05 -1.78 7.70
N ALA A 280 -20.91 -0.99 7.05
CA ALA A 280 -21.17 0.43 7.28
C ALA A 280 -21.90 0.82 8.59
N SER A 281 -22.12 -0.08 9.54
CA SER A 281 -22.93 0.23 10.73
C SER A 281 -22.15 0.68 11.96
N LYS A 282 -20.81 0.57 11.97
CA LYS A 282 -19.98 1.21 13.00
C LYS A 282 -19.25 2.38 12.36
N SER A 283 -19.55 3.58 12.83
CA SER A 283 -18.80 4.77 12.46
C SER A 283 -17.31 4.50 12.72
N ARG A 284 -16.48 4.65 11.69
CA ARG A 284 -15.03 4.70 11.86
C ARG A 284 -14.73 5.93 12.70
N SER A 285 -14.26 5.76 13.91
CA SER A 285 -14.04 6.80 14.88
C SER A 285 -12.80 6.50 15.71
N ILE A 286 -12.31 7.48 16.44
CA ILE A 286 -11.21 7.32 17.39
C ILE A 286 -11.54 6.24 18.43
N ASP A 287 -12.77 6.15 18.94
CA ASP A 287 -13.17 5.12 19.90
C ASP A 287 -12.98 3.71 19.31
N SER A 288 -13.36 3.53 18.03
CA SER A 288 -13.13 2.26 17.34
C SER A 288 -11.64 1.95 17.17
N TYR A 289 -10.81 2.97 17.01
CA TYR A 289 -9.37 2.79 16.91
C TYR A 289 -8.73 2.48 18.28
N THR A 290 -9.20 3.08 19.35
CA THR A 290 -8.80 2.75 20.73
C THR A 290 -9.12 1.31 21.07
N ASP A 291 -10.29 0.80 20.62
CA ASP A 291 -10.60 -0.63 20.72
C ASP A 291 -9.58 -1.51 19.97
N ILE A 292 -9.19 -1.11 18.75
CA ILE A 292 -8.15 -1.81 17.96
C ILE A 292 -6.83 -1.86 18.71
N LEU A 293 -6.36 -0.73 19.25
CA LEU A 293 -5.14 -0.69 20.08
C LEU A 293 -5.24 -1.60 21.29
N SER A 294 -6.39 -1.60 21.97
CA SER A 294 -6.65 -2.45 23.12
C SER A 294 -6.58 -3.94 22.78
N ILE A 295 -7.14 -4.34 21.62
CA ILE A 295 -7.05 -5.73 21.13
C ILE A 295 -5.60 -6.10 20.83
N LEU A 296 -4.83 -5.23 20.18
CA LEU A 296 -3.42 -5.46 19.86
C LEU A 296 -2.59 -5.63 21.13
N ILE A 297 -2.71 -4.72 22.09
CA ILE A 297 -1.96 -4.76 23.35
C ILE A 297 -2.30 -6.00 24.17
N LYS A 298 -3.58 -6.33 24.27
CA LYS A 298 -4.04 -7.46 25.09
C LYS A 298 -3.60 -8.81 24.53
N ASN A 299 -3.67 -9.00 23.22
CA ASN A 299 -3.47 -10.30 22.60
C ASN A 299 -2.06 -10.50 22.03
N PHE A 300 -1.30 -9.42 21.86
CA PHE A 300 0.07 -9.42 21.36
C PHE A 300 0.97 -8.56 22.27
N PRO A 301 1.13 -8.95 23.55
CA PRO A 301 1.75 -8.11 24.57
C PRO A 301 3.27 -7.95 24.39
N ASN A 302 3.91 -8.84 23.66
CA ASN A 302 5.35 -8.78 23.43
C ASN A 302 5.67 -8.09 22.10
N GLU A 303 6.81 -7.44 22.04
CA GLU A 303 7.30 -6.69 20.89
C GLU A 303 7.26 -7.52 19.58
N LYS A 304 7.72 -8.77 19.64
CA LYS A 304 7.80 -9.65 18.46
C LYS A 304 6.50 -10.37 18.10
N GLU A 305 5.49 -10.30 18.97
CA GLU A 305 4.20 -10.96 18.71
C GLU A 305 3.29 -10.03 17.90
N GLY A 306 2.71 -10.56 16.84
CA GLY A 306 1.78 -9.81 16.00
C GLY A 306 2.43 -8.65 15.26
N SER A 307 3.70 -8.77 14.89
CA SER A 307 4.48 -7.67 14.31
C SER A 307 3.89 -7.17 13.00
N LEU A 308 3.46 -8.06 12.11
CA LEU A 308 2.81 -7.68 10.85
C LEU A 308 1.45 -7.02 11.07
N LEU A 309 0.66 -7.53 12.04
CA LEU A 309 -0.62 -6.92 12.43
C LEU A 309 -0.42 -5.53 12.99
N LYS A 310 0.52 -5.36 13.92
CA LYS A 310 0.86 -4.06 14.51
C LYS A 310 1.30 -3.09 13.44
N LEU A 311 2.26 -3.47 12.60
CA LEU A 311 2.73 -2.65 11.48
C LEU A 311 1.58 -2.21 10.57
N ASN A 312 0.67 -3.12 10.23
CA ASN A 312 -0.48 -2.81 9.39
C ASN A 312 -1.44 -1.82 10.05
N PHE A 313 -1.86 -2.11 11.30
CA PHE A 313 -2.85 -1.29 12.00
C PHE A 313 -2.30 0.06 12.46
N LEU A 314 -1.01 0.16 12.72
CA LEU A 314 -0.34 1.42 13.06
C LEU A 314 0.08 2.22 11.81
N SER A 315 -0.07 1.67 10.61
CA SER A 315 0.23 2.37 9.37
C SER A 315 -0.66 3.60 9.20
N GLN A 316 -0.10 4.67 8.66
CA GLN A 316 -0.84 5.91 8.38
C GLN A 316 -2.09 5.66 7.53
N ARG A 317 -2.02 4.71 6.59
CA ARG A 317 -3.14 4.30 5.74
C ARG A 317 -4.34 3.80 6.54
N ILE A 318 -4.12 2.99 7.56
CA ILE A 318 -5.22 2.44 8.38
C ILE A 318 -5.68 3.47 9.41
N VAL A 319 -4.75 4.13 10.08
CA VAL A 319 -5.07 5.19 11.05
C VAL A 319 -6.00 6.23 10.44
N SER A 320 -5.68 6.75 9.24
CA SER A 320 -6.47 7.78 8.56
C SER A 320 -7.91 7.36 8.20
N LEU A 321 -8.24 6.07 8.30
CA LEU A 321 -9.63 5.60 8.14
C LEU A 321 -10.49 5.85 9.39
N TYR A 322 -9.89 6.07 10.56
CA TYR A 322 -10.57 6.12 11.85
C TYR A 322 -10.45 7.49 12.53
N CYS A 323 -9.29 8.11 12.42
CA CYS A 323 -8.99 9.34 13.14
C CYS A 323 -7.91 10.17 12.41
N SER A 324 -7.73 11.40 12.86
CA SER A 324 -6.61 12.24 12.48
C SER A 324 -5.29 11.71 13.06
N GLU A 325 -4.17 12.15 12.49
CA GLU A 325 -2.84 11.81 13.02
C GLU A 325 -2.66 12.34 14.45
N THR A 326 -3.21 13.50 14.75
CA THR A 326 -3.18 14.11 16.09
C THR A 326 -3.92 13.26 17.13
N GLU A 327 -5.11 12.77 16.79
CA GLU A 327 -5.88 11.89 17.67
C GLU A 327 -5.16 10.56 17.90
N PHE A 328 -4.63 9.98 16.82
CA PHE A 328 -3.84 8.75 16.92
C PHE A 328 -2.62 8.92 17.82
N LEU A 329 -1.82 9.99 17.61
CA LEU A 329 -0.62 10.22 18.42
C LEU A 329 -0.97 10.56 19.86
N TYR A 330 -2.11 11.17 20.10
CA TYR A 330 -2.60 11.38 21.48
C TYR A 330 -2.83 10.05 22.20
N GLU A 331 -3.55 9.11 21.56
CA GLU A 331 -3.74 7.77 22.11
C GLU A 331 -2.40 7.07 22.38
N ILE A 332 -1.45 7.14 21.43
CA ILE A 332 -0.11 6.57 21.60
C ILE A 332 0.64 7.19 22.79
N CYS A 333 0.62 8.52 22.92
CA CYS A 333 1.32 9.25 23.98
C CYS A 333 0.74 9.01 25.37
N THR A 334 -0.51 8.58 25.46
CA THR A 334 -1.24 8.35 26.72
C THR A 334 -1.43 6.86 27.04
N LEU A 335 -0.96 5.95 26.19
CA LEU A 335 -0.97 4.52 26.49
C LEU A 335 -0.19 4.24 27.78
N SER A 336 -0.74 3.39 28.63
CA SER A 336 -0.08 2.97 29.86
C SER A 336 1.21 2.16 29.64
N ASN A 337 1.38 1.58 28.46
CA ASN A 337 2.52 0.75 28.11
C ASN A 337 2.75 0.70 26.60
N LEU A 338 3.93 1.14 26.14
CA LEU A 338 4.36 1.07 24.75
C LEU A 338 5.19 -0.18 24.40
N LYS A 339 5.57 -0.99 25.39
CA LYS A 339 6.39 -2.20 25.18
C LYS A 339 5.87 -3.18 24.11
N PRO A 340 4.53 -3.31 23.89
CA PRO A 340 4.05 -4.15 22.81
C PRO A 340 4.47 -3.67 21.40
N PHE A 341 4.88 -2.42 21.25
CA PHE A 341 5.21 -1.84 19.96
C PHE A 341 6.73 -1.64 19.86
N SER A 342 7.35 -2.30 18.90
CA SER A 342 8.77 -2.17 18.61
C SER A 342 9.07 -0.83 17.94
N LYS A 343 10.20 -0.22 18.27
CA LYS A 343 10.66 1.00 17.57
C LYS A 343 10.96 0.75 16.09
N ASP A 344 11.36 -0.45 15.72
CA ASP A 344 11.65 -0.81 14.33
C ASP A 344 10.36 -0.92 13.49
N GLU A 345 9.25 -1.33 14.12
CA GLU A 345 7.95 -1.48 13.48
C GLU A 345 7.12 -0.20 13.55
N PHE A 346 7.26 0.56 14.63
CA PHE A 346 6.50 1.77 14.88
C PHE A 346 7.39 2.88 15.47
N ASP A 347 7.99 3.67 14.58
CA ASP A 347 8.79 4.82 14.93
C ASP A 347 7.87 6.02 15.27
N TYR A 348 7.38 6.05 16.53
CA TYR A 348 6.54 7.15 17.01
C TYR A 348 7.31 8.47 17.03
N GLU A 349 8.61 8.45 17.28
CA GLU A 349 9.45 9.66 17.29
C GLU A 349 9.42 10.32 15.91
N LYS A 350 9.64 9.54 14.86
CA LYS A 350 9.57 10.04 13.48
C LYS A 350 8.18 10.55 13.11
N ARG A 351 7.11 9.88 13.54
CA ARG A 351 5.73 10.32 13.26
C ARG A 351 5.39 11.62 13.97
N ILE A 352 5.77 11.75 15.24
CA ILE A 352 5.61 12.96 16.02
C ILE A 352 6.41 14.11 15.38
N ASP A 353 7.66 13.86 14.98
CA ASP A 353 8.50 14.83 14.28
C ASP A 353 7.90 15.28 12.95
N LEU A 354 7.33 14.35 12.19
CA LEU A 354 6.66 14.67 10.94
C LEU A 354 5.41 15.53 11.15
N LEU A 355 4.61 15.24 12.17
CA LEU A 355 3.46 16.06 12.53
C LEU A 355 3.92 17.46 12.92
N ALA A 356 4.96 17.57 13.76
CA ALA A 356 5.52 18.86 14.19
C ALA A 356 6.03 19.70 13.02
N GLN A 357 6.60 19.06 12.00
CA GLN A 357 7.16 19.73 10.82
C GLN A 357 6.11 20.11 9.77
N LYS A 358 5.13 19.23 9.54
CA LYS A 358 4.16 19.39 8.44
C LYS A 358 2.88 20.09 8.87
N GLU A 359 2.44 19.82 10.07
CA GLU A 359 1.15 20.25 10.62
C GLU A 359 1.35 20.82 12.05
N PRO A 360 2.15 21.90 12.18
CA PRO A 360 2.58 22.37 13.49
C PRO A 360 1.42 22.82 14.40
N LEU A 361 0.30 23.32 13.85
CA LEU A 361 -0.88 23.63 14.65
C LEU A 361 -1.52 22.37 15.24
N ASP A 362 -1.58 21.30 14.48
CA ASP A 362 -2.11 20.02 14.95
C ASP A 362 -1.18 19.38 15.97
N PHE A 363 0.12 19.53 15.77
CA PHE A 363 1.10 19.13 16.77
C PHE A 363 0.95 19.93 18.08
N ILE A 364 0.74 21.24 18.00
CA ILE A 364 0.48 22.06 19.20
C ILE A 364 -0.82 21.62 19.90
N ASN A 365 -1.87 21.30 19.14
CA ASN A 365 -3.10 20.73 19.69
C ASN A 365 -2.84 19.39 20.40
N LEU A 366 -1.94 18.56 19.87
CA LEU A 366 -1.48 17.33 20.53
C LEU A 366 -0.79 17.67 21.86
N LEU A 367 0.13 18.65 21.88
CA LEU A 367 0.83 19.06 23.10
C LEU A 367 -0.15 19.59 24.16
N VAL A 368 -1.16 20.37 23.77
CA VAL A 368 -2.21 20.84 24.67
C VAL A 368 -2.93 19.67 25.32
N ARG A 369 -3.42 18.74 24.53
CA ARG A 369 -4.15 17.56 25.03
C ARG A 369 -3.27 16.71 25.98
N ILE A 370 -2.01 16.49 25.61
CA ILE A 370 -1.04 15.78 26.46
C ILE A 370 -0.81 16.53 27.78
N SER A 371 -0.73 17.87 27.74
CA SER A 371 -0.50 18.69 28.93
C SER A 371 -1.66 18.67 29.93
N GLU A 372 -2.85 18.29 29.49
CA GLU A 372 -4.06 18.16 30.30
C GLU A 372 -4.25 16.74 30.88
N THR A 373 -3.35 15.82 30.54
CA THR A 373 -3.45 14.40 30.93
C THR A 373 -2.53 14.08 32.11
N ASP A 374 -3.04 13.35 33.09
CA ASP A 374 -2.29 13.00 34.31
C ASP A 374 -1.11 12.04 34.06
N MET A 375 -1.17 11.26 33.01
CA MET A 375 -0.14 10.28 32.68
C MET A 375 0.26 10.36 31.21
N ILE A 376 1.55 10.53 30.99
CA ILE A 376 2.18 10.46 29.67
C ILE A 376 3.31 9.42 29.70
N ASN A 377 3.44 8.69 28.63
CA ASN A 377 4.53 7.73 28.44
C ASN A 377 5.76 8.38 27.75
N GLU A 378 6.73 7.56 27.38
CA GLU A 378 7.95 8.01 26.71
C GLU A 378 7.70 8.72 25.37
N ALA A 379 6.65 8.35 24.60
CA ALA A 379 6.27 9.04 23.37
C ALA A 379 5.74 10.45 23.65
N GLY A 380 4.90 10.60 24.70
CA GLY A 380 4.43 11.90 25.16
C GLY A 380 5.57 12.78 25.67
N GLN A 381 6.49 12.19 26.41
CA GLN A 381 7.70 12.92 26.86
C GLN A 381 8.57 13.32 25.67
N TYR A 382 8.72 12.47 24.66
CA TYR A 382 9.45 12.83 23.44
C TYR A 382 8.79 14.00 22.70
N ALA A 383 7.47 13.96 22.54
CA ALA A 383 6.72 15.07 21.94
C ALA A 383 6.98 16.40 22.68
N MET A 384 6.87 16.36 24.00
CA MET A 384 7.03 17.55 24.85
C MET A 384 8.47 18.09 24.89
N ASN A 385 9.49 17.22 24.82
CA ASN A 385 10.87 17.63 25.07
C ASN A 385 11.72 17.77 23.81
N ASN A 386 11.43 17.01 22.75
CA ASN A 386 12.28 16.94 21.58
C ASN A 386 11.62 17.50 20.32
N SER A 387 10.40 17.03 19.99
CA SER A 387 9.78 17.35 18.72
C SER A 387 9.30 18.78 18.63
N PHE A 388 9.02 19.45 19.76
CA PHE A 388 8.68 20.87 19.73
C PHE A 388 9.75 21.73 19.08
N ARG A 389 11.01 21.30 19.11
CA ARG A 389 12.14 21.98 18.45
C ARG A 389 12.02 22.00 16.93
N LYS A 390 11.12 21.19 16.37
CA LYS A 390 10.82 21.13 14.94
C LYS A 390 9.77 22.16 14.51
N ILE A 391 9.03 22.74 15.50
CA ILE A 391 8.04 23.79 15.22
C ILE A 391 8.78 25.09 14.94
N ASP A 392 8.35 25.80 13.89
CA ASP A 392 8.81 27.18 13.74
C ASP A 392 8.21 28.07 14.85
N TYR A 393 8.97 29.07 15.23
CA TYR A 393 8.61 29.93 16.36
C TYR A 393 7.34 30.71 16.15
N GLN A 394 7.05 31.01 14.93
CA GLN A 394 5.92 31.78 14.55
C GLN A 394 4.60 31.07 14.83
N THR A 395 4.49 29.81 14.39
CA THR A 395 3.30 28.99 14.65
C THR A 395 3.04 28.83 16.14
N LEU A 396 4.10 28.68 16.94
CA LEU A 396 3.98 28.56 18.38
C LEU A 396 3.47 29.86 19.02
N THR A 397 3.89 31.00 18.54
CA THR A 397 3.45 32.30 19.07
C THR A 397 2.09 32.72 18.56
N ASP A 398 1.71 32.40 17.33
CA ASP A 398 0.33 32.55 16.83
C ASP A 398 -0.66 31.77 17.69
N PHE A 399 -0.26 30.53 18.04
CA PHE A 399 -1.05 29.73 18.97
C PHE A 399 -1.10 30.38 20.35
N ALA A 400 0.02 30.82 20.88
CA ALA A 400 0.11 31.47 22.19
C ALA A 400 -0.76 32.74 22.29
N GLU A 401 -0.86 33.53 21.20
CA GLU A 401 -1.76 34.69 21.16
C GLU A 401 -3.23 34.30 21.33
N ARG A 402 -3.64 33.24 20.61
CA ARG A 402 -5.03 32.82 20.60
C ARG A 402 -5.41 31.99 21.82
N ASN A 403 -4.45 31.21 22.36
CA ASN A 403 -4.69 30.21 23.40
C ASN A 403 -3.63 30.27 24.50
N TRP A 404 -3.45 31.46 25.06
CA TRP A 404 -2.42 31.74 26.05
C TRP A 404 -2.37 30.74 27.23
N ARG A 405 -3.53 30.36 27.77
CA ARG A 405 -3.60 29.41 28.90
C ARG A 405 -2.98 28.07 28.56
N SER A 406 -3.37 27.52 27.39
CA SER A 406 -2.84 26.23 26.93
C SER A 406 -1.34 26.30 26.62
N PHE A 407 -0.89 27.43 26.03
CA PHE A 407 0.53 27.69 25.82
C PHE A 407 1.32 27.70 27.13
N VAL A 408 0.80 28.38 28.16
CA VAL A 408 1.43 28.43 29.49
C VAL A 408 1.53 27.04 30.10
N ASN A 409 0.50 26.18 29.94
CA ASN A 409 0.55 24.82 30.42
C ASN A 409 1.69 24.04 29.74
N ILE A 410 1.81 24.13 28.41
CA ILE A 410 2.90 23.49 27.65
C ILE A 410 4.26 24.05 28.11
N ALA A 411 4.40 25.36 28.20
CA ALA A 411 5.64 26.03 28.61
C ALA A 411 6.02 25.73 30.07
N THR A 412 5.03 25.48 30.93
CA THR A 412 5.25 25.07 32.31
C THR A 412 5.83 23.67 32.40
N LEU A 413 5.36 22.77 31.55
CA LEU A 413 5.88 21.39 31.49
C LEU A 413 7.30 21.35 30.92
N ASN A 414 7.61 22.25 30.01
CA ASN A 414 8.95 22.35 29.43
C ASN A 414 9.38 23.80 29.23
N PRO A 415 10.16 24.38 30.18
CA PRO A 415 10.63 25.77 30.11
C PRO A 415 11.52 26.06 28.88
N GLU A 416 12.08 25.03 28.22
CA GLU A 416 12.86 25.24 27.00
C GLU A 416 12.03 25.86 25.88
N TYR A 417 10.70 25.73 25.89
CA TYR A 417 9.82 26.46 24.97
C TYR A 417 10.06 27.98 25.00
N MET A 418 10.40 28.51 26.18
CA MET A 418 10.69 29.93 26.38
C MET A 418 12.17 30.28 26.20
N ASN A 419 13.08 29.32 26.33
CA ASN A 419 14.54 29.54 26.38
C ASN A 419 15.32 29.02 25.17
N ARG A 420 14.65 28.67 24.08
CA ARG A 420 15.38 28.24 22.87
C ARG A 420 16.32 29.34 22.39
N GLY A 421 17.55 28.97 22.02
CA GLY A 421 18.56 29.88 21.54
C GLY A 421 18.13 30.78 20.37
N ASP A 422 17.19 30.31 19.61
CA ASP A 422 16.57 31.03 18.51
C ASP A 422 15.72 32.24 18.98
N TRP A 423 15.25 32.23 20.20
CA TRP A 423 14.53 33.36 20.83
C TRP A 423 15.50 34.49 21.21
N ILE A 424 16.78 34.25 21.31
CA ILE A 424 17.77 35.26 21.71
C ILE A 424 17.85 36.38 20.67
N ASP A 425 17.62 36.02 19.41
CA ASP A 425 17.64 36.96 18.28
C ASP A 425 16.29 37.67 18.09
N TYR A 426 15.29 37.33 18.88
CA TYR A 426 13.95 37.90 18.78
C TYR A 426 13.49 38.40 20.14
N PRO A 427 12.71 39.49 20.20
CA PRO A 427 12.13 39.96 21.46
C PRO A 427 11.41 38.80 22.13
N LYS A 428 11.66 38.61 23.41
CA LYS A 428 11.23 37.47 24.22
C LYS A 428 9.71 37.24 24.22
N ASP A 429 8.97 38.17 23.67
CA ASP A 429 7.53 38.12 23.77
C ASP A 429 7.06 37.19 22.74
N ARG A 430 7.26 36.46 22.03
CA ARG A 430 6.63 35.57 21.10
C ARG A 430 6.92 36.00 19.67
N PHE A 431 7.26 35.09 18.87
CA PHE A 431 7.55 35.35 17.47
C PHE A 431 6.34 36.02 16.77
N ASN A 432 5.13 35.76 17.21
CA ASN A 432 3.94 36.35 16.65
C ASN A 432 3.47 37.61 17.32
N ASP A 433 3.62 37.76 18.62
CA ASP A 433 3.51 39.08 19.20
C ASP A 433 4.49 39.99 18.49
N MET A 434 5.66 39.46 18.19
CA MET A 434 6.63 40.18 17.39
C MET A 434 6.11 40.41 15.97
N MET A 435 5.65 39.38 15.25
CA MET A 435 5.10 39.55 13.92
C MET A 435 3.81 40.37 13.92
N ALA A 436 2.89 40.13 14.81
CA ALA A 436 1.67 40.92 14.95
C ALA A 436 1.98 42.37 15.37
N CYS A 437 2.88 42.57 16.32
CA CYS A 437 3.33 43.90 16.70
C CYS A 437 4.11 44.59 15.58
N PHE A 438 4.97 43.87 14.86
CA PHE A 438 5.69 44.45 13.71
C PHE A 438 4.76 44.70 12.53
N VAL A 439 3.77 43.85 12.30
CA VAL A 439 2.76 44.05 11.25
C VAL A 439 1.83 45.21 11.59
N ILE A 440 1.33 45.30 12.82
CA ILE A 440 0.36 46.30 13.24
C ILE A 440 1.02 47.66 13.50
N MET A 441 2.22 47.68 14.05
CA MET A 441 2.84 48.91 14.51
C MET A 441 3.77 49.56 13.50
N ASP A 442 4.01 48.92 12.35
CA ASP A 442 4.85 49.42 11.25
C ASP A 442 6.18 50.06 11.67
N LYS A 443 6.71 49.68 12.79
CA LYS A 443 7.97 50.19 13.31
C LYS A 443 9.11 49.29 12.80
N SER A 444 9.30 49.28 11.49
CA SER A 444 10.41 48.67 10.81
C SER A 444 11.72 49.37 11.14
N GLY A 445 12.41 48.99 12.04
CA GLY A 445 13.75 49.57 12.32
C GLY A 445 14.60 48.68 13.20
N PHE A 446 13.93 47.77 13.86
CA PHE A 446 14.56 46.91 14.86
C PHE A 446 14.91 45.50 14.37
N TYR A 447 14.45 45.11 13.17
CA TYR A 447 14.55 43.72 12.77
C TYR A 447 15.24 43.50 11.43
N ASN A 448 16.16 42.59 11.37
CA ASN A 448 16.79 42.20 10.12
C ASN A 448 15.95 41.10 9.41
N TRP A 449 14.89 41.52 8.72
CA TRP A 449 14.01 40.66 7.97
C TRP A 449 14.74 39.79 6.95
N ASN A 450 15.85 40.32 6.39
CA ASN A 450 16.68 39.56 5.44
C ASN A 450 17.36 38.39 6.14
N LYS A 451 17.86 38.55 7.38
CA LYS A 451 18.45 37.46 8.15
C LYS A 451 17.42 36.38 8.44
N LEU A 452 16.18 36.77 8.77
CA LEU A 452 15.10 35.84 8.98
C LEU A 452 14.73 35.11 7.68
N LEU A 453 14.57 35.84 6.58
CA LEU A 453 14.29 35.26 5.27
C LEU A 453 15.40 34.25 4.87
N ILE A 454 16.66 34.64 4.99
CA ILE A 454 17.81 33.77 4.71
C ILE A 454 17.75 32.51 5.56
N ARG A 455 17.44 32.62 6.84
CA ARG A 455 17.31 31.49 7.75
C ARG A 455 16.15 30.57 7.33
N VAL A 456 14.96 31.13 7.05
CA VAL A 456 13.80 30.38 6.56
C VAL A 456 14.15 29.59 5.29
N LEU A 457 14.91 30.21 4.38
CA LEU A 457 15.37 29.56 3.15
C LEU A 457 16.37 28.45 3.43
N PHE A 458 17.38 28.69 4.28
CA PHE A 458 18.40 27.68 4.61
C PHE A 458 17.81 26.49 5.36
N ASP A 459 16.99 26.74 6.34
CA ASP A 459 16.35 25.71 7.16
C ASP A 459 15.14 25.10 6.47
N ARG A 460 14.71 25.66 5.33
CA ARG A 460 13.55 25.25 4.52
C ARG A 460 12.27 25.20 5.34
N ILE A 461 12.07 26.24 6.11
CA ILE A 461 10.91 26.38 6.97
C ILE A 461 9.69 26.64 6.09
N MET A 462 8.67 25.79 6.24
CA MET A 462 7.37 26.02 5.62
C MET A 462 6.59 27.00 6.47
N LEU A 463 6.20 28.11 5.88
CA LEU A 463 5.49 29.17 6.57
C LEU A 463 3.99 29.14 6.25
N PRO A 464 3.11 29.47 7.19
CA PRO A 464 1.75 29.82 6.85
C PRO A 464 1.73 30.94 5.81
N ARG A 465 0.77 30.84 4.87
CA ARG A 465 0.72 31.75 3.72
C ARG A 465 0.81 33.24 4.10
N GLN A 466 0.04 33.67 5.07
CA GLN A 466 0.01 35.06 5.51
C GLN A 466 1.38 35.57 6.00
N ILE A 467 2.11 34.68 6.64
CA ILE A 467 3.40 34.99 7.21
C ILE A 467 4.51 34.99 6.16
N ALA A 468 4.44 34.06 5.21
CA ALA A 468 5.33 34.08 4.07
C ALA A 468 5.16 35.38 3.25
N GLU A 469 3.91 35.81 3.07
CA GLU A 469 3.59 37.09 2.40
C GLU A 469 4.14 38.30 3.17
N GLU A 470 3.97 38.34 4.50
CA GLU A 470 4.48 39.42 5.34
C GLU A 470 6.02 39.43 5.40
N LEU A 471 6.65 38.25 5.54
CA LEU A 471 8.10 38.13 5.49
C LEU A 471 8.66 38.65 4.16
N PHE A 472 8.01 38.27 3.06
CA PHE A 472 8.38 38.73 1.74
C PHE A 472 8.26 40.25 1.59
N LEU A 473 7.20 40.84 2.08
CA LEU A 473 6.96 42.29 2.01
C LEU A 473 7.95 43.10 2.82
N ARG A 474 8.43 42.56 3.94
CA ARG A 474 9.27 43.26 4.90
C ARG A 474 10.78 43.05 4.70
N ALA A 475 11.18 41.96 4.05
CA ALA A 475 12.59 41.74 3.71
C ALA A 475 13.00 42.60 2.51
N ASP A 476 14.07 43.39 2.68
CA ASP A 476 14.62 44.20 1.62
C ASP A 476 15.16 43.28 0.50
N ASN A 477 14.72 43.55 -0.71
CA ASN A 477 15.12 42.74 -1.87
C ASN A 477 14.75 41.24 -1.74
N ALA A 478 13.67 40.90 -1.06
CA ALA A 478 13.25 39.55 -0.76
C ALA A 478 13.23 38.66 -2.03
N ALA A 479 12.65 39.15 -3.12
CA ALA A 479 12.62 38.42 -4.39
C ALA A 479 14.03 38.04 -4.87
N LYS A 480 14.96 38.99 -4.84
CA LYS A 480 16.35 38.73 -5.24
C LYS A 480 17.01 37.69 -4.35
N ILE A 481 16.87 37.79 -3.04
CA ILE A 481 17.42 36.84 -2.07
C ILE A 481 16.88 35.43 -2.34
N ILE A 482 15.57 35.32 -2.61
CA ILE A 482 14.93 34.03 -2.92
C ILE A 482 15.45 33.48 -4.24
N LEU A 483 15.48 34.26 -5.29
CA LEU A 483 15.95 33.85 -6.60
C LEU A 483 17.44 33.46 -6.57
N ASP A 484 18.28 34.22 -5.87
CA ASP A 484 19.69 33.88 -5.68
C ASP A 484 19.85 32.56 -4.90
N PHE A 485 18.97 32.26 -3.96
CA PHE A 485 18.96 31.01 -3.23
C PHE A 485 18.54 29.83 -4.13
N LEU A 486 17.48 30.01 -4.93
CA LEU A 486 16.97 28.99 -5.86
C LEU A 486 17.92 28.72 -7.02
N ASN A 487 18.77 29.69 -7.39
CA ASN A 487 19.74 29.55 -8.48
C ASN A 487 21.04 28.85 -8.06
N LYS A 488 21.20 28.44 -6.81
CA LYS A 488 22.38 27.68 -6.36
C LYS A 488 22.39 26.29 -6.98
N GLU A 489 23.57 25.78 -7.28
CA GLU A 489 23.76 24.41 -7.74
C GLU A 489 23.21 23.43 -6.68
N ASN A 490 22.38 22.47 -7.09
CA ASN A 490 21.64 21.55 -6.21
C ASN A 490 20.65 22.23 -5.25
N ALA A 491 20.16 23.43 -5.58
CA ALA A 491 19.09 24.04 -4.82
C ALA A 491 17.87 23.09 -4.78
N LYS A 492 17.26 23.00 -3.61
CA LYS A 492 16.02 22.24 -3.45
C LYS A 492 14.85 23.21 -3.38
N PRO A 493 13.64 22.79 -3.74
CA PRO A 493 12.45 23.62 -3.61
C PRO A 493 12.30 24.16 -2.17
N ILE A 494 11.84 25.39 -2.07
CA ILE A 494 11.52 26.09 -0.84
C ILE A 494 9.99 26.29 -0.74
N ASP A 495 9.55 27.06 0.23
CA ASP A 495 8.14 27.41 0.40
C ASP A 495 7.52 27.94 -0.90
N GLY A 496 6.40 27.35 -1.31
CA GLY A 496 5.74 27.69 -2.58
C GLY A 496 5.18 29.11 -2.61
N THR A 497 4.82 29.69 -1.46
CA THR A 497 4.33 31.06 -1.35
C THR A 497 5.47 32.05 -1.61
N LEU A 498 6.64 31.82 -1.02
CA LEU A 498 7.82 32.65 -1.22
C LEU A 498 8.29 32.56 -2.68
N THR A 499 8.32 31.37 -3.26
CA THR A 499 8.66 31.16 -4.69
C THR A 499 7.68 31.93 -5.57
N LYS A 500 6.37 31.77 -5.34
CA LYS A 500 5.32 32.46 -6.08
C LYS A 500 5.46 33.98 -5.99
N LYS A 501 5.65 34.50 -4.77
CA LYS A 501 5.83 35.93 -4.54
C LYS A 501 7.08 36.48 -5.23
N ALA A 502 8.18 35.75 -5.21
CA ALA A 502 9.41 36.16 -5.91
C ALA A 502 9.23 36.24 -7.42
N CYS A 503 8.27 35.48 -7.98
CA CYS A 503 7.99 35.41 -9.43
C CYS A 503 6.77 36.27 -9.85
N GLU A 504 5.95 36.78 -8.93
CA GLU A 504 4.76 37.59 -9.23
C GLU A 504 5.09 38.87 -10.03
N ASN A 505 6.24 39.47 -9.75
CA ASN A 505 6.72 40.63 -10.50
C ASN A 505 7.66 40.18 -11.63
N ILE A 506 7.09 40.07 -12.82
CA ILE A 506 7.83 39.58 -14.01
C ILE A 506 8.99 40.52 -14.35
N ASP A 507 8.84 41.83 -14.25
CA ASP A 507 9.92 42.78 -14.55
C ASP A 507 11.12 42.59 -13.62
N LEU A 508 10.86 42.38 -12.34
CA LEU A 508 11.91 42.11 -11.37
C LEU A 508 12.60 40.78 -11.64
N LEU A 509 11.84 39.74 -11.98
CA LEU A 509 12.36 38.42 -12.35
C LEU A 509 13.26 38.51 -13.58
N LEU A 510 12.81 39.21 -14.61
CA LEU A 510 13.61 39.38 -15.85
C LEU A 510 14.84 40.29 -15.62
N SER A 511 14.69 41.37 -14.82
CA SER A 511 15.81 42.18 -14.40
C SER A 511 16.86 41.41 -13.61
N TRP A 512 16.44 40.55 -12.72
CA TRP A 512 17.32 39.62 -12.00
C TRP A 512 18.01 38.64 -12.96
N LEU A 513 17.23 38.03 -13.86
CA LEU A 513 17.74 37.08 -14.87
C LEU A 513 18.83 37.70 -15.75
N SER A 514 18.71 38.99 -16.09
CA SER A 514 19.71 39.70 -16.89
C SER A 514 21.11 39.78 -16.24
N GLN A 515 21.18 39.54 -14.97
CA GLN A 515 22.45 39.53 -14.19
C GLN A 515 23.04 38.14 -14.07
N GLN A 516 22.33 37.09 -14.53
CA GLN A 516 22.73 35.71 -14.38
C GLN A 516 23.49 35.20 -15.61
N LYS A 517 24.54 34.41 -15.40
CA LYS A 517 25.27 33.72 -16.47
C LYS A 517 24.75 32.31 -16.74
N THR A 518 24.24 31.68 -15.69
CA THR A 518 23.69 30.31 -15.74
C THR A 518 22.46 30.23 -14.85
N CYS A 519 21.53 29.35 -15.19
CA CYS A 519 20.36 29.05 -14.41
C CYS A 519 20.43 27.65 -13.83
N SER A 520 19.90 27.45 -12.61
CA SER A 520 19.66 26.13 -12.06
C SER A 520 18.45 25.49 -12.74
N ASP A 521 18.35 24.14 -12.70
CA ASP A 521 17.19 23.41 -13.22
C ASP A 521 15.87 23.90 -12.57
N LEU A 522 15.92 24.34 -11.32
CA LEU A 522 14.77 24.86 -10.60
C LEU A 522 14.33 26.24 -11.12
N ILE A 523 15.28 27.13 -11.39
CA ILE A 523 14.98 28.42 -12.00
C ILE A 523 14.46 28.25 -13.43
N GLU A 524 15.05 27.34 -14.21
CA GLU A 524 14.52 27.02 -15.54
C GLU A 524 13.05 26.61 -15.48
N GLN A 525 12.69 25.70 -14.58
CA GLN A 525 11.30 25.28 -14.40
C GLN A 525 10.39 26.46 -14.00
N ILE A 526 10.86 27.29 -13.08
CA ILE A 526 10.11 28.49 -12.64
C ILE A 526 9.85 29.44 -13.82
N LEU A 527 10.85 29.66 -14.67
CA LEU A 527 10.69 30.52 -15.85
C LEU A 527 9.69 29.94 -16.85
N VAL A 528 9.77 28.64 -17.12
CA VAL A 528 8.83 27.93 -17.99
C VAL A 528 7.40 28.04 -17.48
N ASP A 529 7.20 27.90 -16.15
CA ASP A 529 5.87 27.87 -15.55
C ASP A 529 5.23 29.27 -15.41
N ASN A 530 6.04 30.32 -15.31
CA ASN A 530 5.53 31.67 -14.97
C ASN A 530 5.66 32.70 -16.09
N ILE A 531 6.46 32.46 -17.11
CA ILE A 531 6.69 33.42 -18.20
C ILE A 531 5.97 32.97 -19.47
N ILE A 532 5.23 33.90 -20.05
CA ILE A 532 4.65 33.71 -21.38
C ILE A 532 5.64 34.32 -22.39
N PRO A 533 6.34 33.53 -23.23
CA PRO A 533 7.37 33.99 -24.14
C PRO A 533 6.90 35.08 -25.12
N ALA A 534 5.65 34.96 -25.57
CA ALA A 534 5.06 35.93 -26.52
C ALA A 534 4.57 37.22 -25.90
N SER A 535 4.72 37.40 -24.59
CA SER A 535 4.24 38.59 -23.89
C SER A 535 4.99 39.86 -24.27
N GLN A 536 4.31 41.01 -24.18
CA GLN A 536 4.90 42.31 -24.50
C GLN A 536 6.08 42.63 -23.57
N ILE A 537 6.04 42.19 -22.32
CA ILE A 537 7.09 42.38 -21.32
C ILE A 537 8.38 41.70 -21.77
N VAL A 538 8.31 40.43 -22.22
CA VAL A 538 9.46 39.66 -22.68
C VAL A 538 10.16 40.37 -23.83
N ARG A 539 9.40 40.98 -24.74
CA ARG A 539 9.93 41.72 -25.92
C ARG A 539 10.65 43.04 -25.59
N GLN A 540 10.50 43.57 -24.37
CA GLN A 540 11.22 44.75 -23.91
C GLN A 540 12.67 44.46 -23.54
N TYR A 541 13.02 43.19 -23.32
CA TYR A 541 14.36 42.74 -23.02
C TYR A 541 15.06 42.23 -24.29
N SER A 542 16.42 42.22 -24.27
CA SER A 542 17.18 41.64 -25.37
C SER A 542 17.11 40.11 -25.36
N SER A 543 17.34 39.50 -26.51
CA SER A 543 17.41 38.05 -26.65
C SER A 543 18.50 37.43 -25.77
N ASP A 544 19.59 38.15 -25.52
CA ASP A 544 20.74 37.68 -24.69
C ASP A 544 20.31 37.22 -23.27
N LEU A 545 19.23 37.81 -22.77
CA LEU A 545 18.70 37.45 -21.44
C LEU A 545 18.53 35.97 -21.24
N TRP A 546 18.15 35.23 -22.27
CA TRP A 546 17.77 33.83 -22.18
C TRP A 546 18.93 32.85 -22.46
N GLN A 547 20.14 33.36 -22.75
CA GLN A 547 21.30 32.48 -22.99
C GLN A 547 21.64 31.59 -21.79
N CYS A 548 21.37 32.07 -20.59
CA CYS A 548 21.58 31.30 -19.36
C CYS A 548 20.85 29.96 -19.34
N LEU A 549 19.74 29.82 -20.09
CA LEU A 549 18.98 28.57 -20.20
C LEU A 549 19.68 27.54 -21.09
N VAL A 550 20.46 27.97 -22.08
CA VAL A 550 21.03 27.08 -23.10
C VAL A 550 22.45 26.64 -22.80
N VAL A 551 23.14 27.31 -21.87
CA VAL A 551 24.56 27.06 -21.55
C VAL A 551 24.84 25.69 -20.89
N LYS A 552 23.82 25.06 -20.25
CA LYS A 552 23.96 23.74 -19.60
C LYS A 552 23.22 22.65 -20.37
N ASP A 553 23.90 22.00 -21.29
CA ASP A 553 23.35 20.86 -22.04
C ASP A 553 23.84 19.53 -21.41
N THR A 554 23.22 19.08 -20.33
CA THR A 554 23.66 17.83 -19.65
C THR A 554 22.54 16.85 -19.28
N LYS A 555 21.27 17.19 -19.49
CA LYS A 555 20.13 16.30 -19.13
C LYS A 555 18.99 16.42 -20.14
N HIS A 556 18.23 15.33 -20.30
CA HIS A 556 16.94 15.39 -21.00
C HIS A 556 16.02 16.37 -20.28
N LYS A 557 15.74 17.50 -20.91
CA LYS A 557 14.81 18.51 -20.43
C LYS A 557 13.36 18.12 -20.77
N SER A 558 12.40 18.74 -20.09
CA SER A 558 10.97 18.53 -20.35
C SER A 558 10.59 19.08 -21.73
N ILE A 559 9.50 18.57 -22.28
CA ILE A 559 8.94 19.12 -23.54
C ILE A 559 8.55 20.59 -23.38
N ASP A 560 8.04 20.98 -22.21
CA ASP A 560 7.62 22.36 -21.90
C ASP A 560 8.81 23.33 -21.94
N TYR A 561 9.98 22.90 -21.49
CA TYR A 561 11.21 23.68 -21.61
C TYR A 561 11.57 23.92 -23.08
N TYR A 562 11.51 22.90 -23.93
CA TYR A 562 11.81 23.07 -25.35
C TYR A 562 10.75 23.92 -26.06
N LEU A 563 9.48 23.79 -25.68
CA LEU A 563 8.40 24.64 -26.21
C LEU A 563 8.60 26.10 -25.82
N PHE A 564 8.99 26.34 -24.58
CA PHE A 564 9.30 27.67 -24.08
C PHE A 564 10.43 28.33 -24.91
N LEU A 565 11.55 27.65 -25.11
CA LEU A 565 12.65 28.13 -25.94
C LEU A 565 12.23 28.33 -27.39
N PHE A 566 11.44 27.42 -27.92
CA PHE A 566 10.93 27.51 -29.28
C PHE A 566 10.05 28.73 -29.47
N GLU A 567 9.18 29.03 -28.54
CA GLU A 567 8.33 30.21 -28.58
C GLU A 567 9.13 31.52 -28.43
N LEU A 568 10.15 31.52 -27.55
CA LEU A 568 11.09 32.61 -27.41
C LEU A 568 11.80 32.95 -28.74
N ALA A 569 12.22 31.93 -29.50
CA ALA A 569 12.91 32.12 -30.77
C ALA A 569 12.14 32.96 -31.79
N PHE A 570 10.82 33.02 -31.67
CA PHE A 570 10.00 33.84 -32.57
C PHE A 570 9.82 35.29 -32.13
N GLN A 571 10.36 35.68 -30.98
CA GLN A 571 10.22 37.03 -30.45
C GLN A 571 11.26 37.99 -31.03
N TRP A 572 12.41 37.48 -31.54
CA TRP A 572 13.51 38.25 -32.12
C TRP A 572 13.96 37.68 -33.44
N GLN A 573 14.85 38.41 -34.13
CA GLN A 573 15.42 38.01 -35.43
C GLN A 573 16.95 38.18 -35.41
N ASP A 574 17.59 37.52 -34.45
CA ASP A 574 19.02 37.62 -34.22
C ASP A 574 19.65 36.22 -33.99
N ASN A 575 20.94 36.20 -33.73
CA ASN A 575 21.69 34.94 -33.55
C ASN A 575 21.23 34.13 -32.31
N ASN A 576 20.75 34.79 -31.26
CA ASN A 576 20.25 34.11 -30.09
C ASN A 576 18.91 33.45 -30.39
N ALA A 577 18.01 34.11 -31.10
CA ALA A 577 16.76 33.52 -31.58
C ALA A 577 17.02 32.24 -32.38
N LEU A 578 18.04 32.29 -33.25
CA LEU A 578 18.45 31.10 -34.00
C LEU A 578 18.94 29.99 -33.06
N LEU A 579 19.80 30.32 -32.11
CA LEU A 579 20.31 29.37 -31.12
C LEU A 579 19.17 28.68 -30.33
N TYR A 580 18.16 29.42 -29.88
CA TYR A 580 16.99 28.86 -29.17
C TYR A 580 16.18 27.95 -30.08
N LEU A 581 16.03 28.31 -31.32
CA LEU A 581 15.31 27.51 -32.29
C LEU A 581 16.06 26.20 -32.62
N GLU A 582 17.37 26.24 -32.83
CA GLU A 582 18.23 25.07 -33.03
C GLU A 582 18.20 24.12 -31.85
N HIS A 583 18.29 24.68 -30.65
CA HIS A 583 18.30 23.89 -29.41
C HIS A 583 16.95 23.21 -29.11
N SER A 584 15.84 23.80 -29.50
CA SER A 584 14.50 23.31 -29.17
C SER A 584 13.82 22.49 -30.26
N PHE A 585 13.97 22.87 -31.51
CA PHE A 585 13.22 22.31 -32.63
C PHE A 585 13.33 20.79 -32.76
N TYR A 586 14.55 20.23 -32.67
CA TYR A 586 14.77 18.79 -32.80
C TYR A 586 14.02 18.01 -31.74
N HIS A 587 14.12 18.41 -30.48
CA HIS A 587 13.49 17.73 -29.36
C HIS A 587 11.96 17.76 -29.44
N ILE A 588 11.40 18.89 -29.83
CA ILE A 588 9.95 19.02 -30.07
C ILE A 588 9.52 18.13 -31.23
N HIS A 589 10.28 18.17 -32.33
CA HIS A 589 9.98 17.35 -33.51
C HIS A 589 9.98 15.86 -33.18
N GLU A 590 10.98 15.37 -32.49
CA GLU A 590 11.07 13.95 -32.07
C GLU A 590 10.00 13.55 -31.05
N ALA A 591 9.72 14.40 -30.06
CA ALA A 591 8.68 14.13 -29.07
C ALA A 591 7.28 14.04 -29.74
N LEU A 592 7.00 14.83 -30.74
CA LEU A 592 5.67 14.94 -31.35
C LEU A 592 5.49 14.12 -32.64
N ARG A 593 6.56 13.79 -33.36
CA ARG A 593 6.52 13.05 -34.62
C ARG A 593 5.79 11.72 -34.52
N TYR A 594 6.01 10.99 -33.42
CA TYR A 594 5.46 9.68 -33.16
C TYR A 594 4.29 9.70 -32.16
N SER A 595 3.91 10.89 -31.70
CA SER A 595 2.84 11.05 -30.72
C SER A 595 1.47 10.84 -31.33
N SER A 596 0.49 10.50 -30.51
CA SER A 596 -0.92 10.49 -30.89
C SER A 596 -1.48 11.91 -31.00
N ALA A 597 -2.63 12.07 -31.67
CA ALA A 597 -3.35 13.35 -31.68
C ALA A 597 -3.64 13.88 -30.27
N LYS A 598 -3.93 13.02 -29.31
CA LYS A 598 -4.17 13.42 -27.90
C LYS A 598 -2.96 14.10 -27.25
N VAL A 599 -1.76 13.61 -27.53
CA VAL A 599 -0.52 14.22 -27.01
C VAL A 599 -0.28 15.56 -27.66
N TRP A 600 -0.54 15.67 -28.97
CA TRP A 600 -0.47 16.93 -29.68
C TRP A 600 -1.42 17.99 -29.11
N ASP A 601 -2.68 17.61 -28.84
CA ASP A 601 -3.68 18.53 -28.28
C ASP A 601 -3.27 19.02 -26.89
N ALA A 602 -2.65 18.17 -26.09
CA ALA A 602 -2.13 18.55 -24.78
C ALA A 602 -0.96 19.55 -24.88
N VAL A 603 -0.10 19.39 -25.87
CA VAL A 603 1.05 20.29 -26.13
C VAL A 603 0.61 21.58 -26.81
N TYR A 604 -0.42 21.52 -27.66
CA TYR A 604 -0.97 22.67 -28.35
C TYR A 604 -1.42 23.81 -27.41
N ILE A 605 -1.97 23.46 -26.26
CA ILE A 605 -2.39 24.43 -25.25
C ILE A 605 -1.23 25.34 -24.81
N HIS A 606 -0.01 24.80 -24.78
CA HIS A 606 1.20 25.56 -24.42
C HIS A 606 1.83 26.34 -25.56
N ALA A 607 1.42 26.05 -26.81
CA ALA A 607 1.97 26.67 -28.02
C ALA A 607 0.92 27.45 -28.84
N GLU A 608 -0.16 27.86 -28.18
CA GLU A 608 -1.33 28.49 -28.80
C GLU A 608 -1.00 29.79 -29.51
N SER A 609 0.06 30.49 -29.10
CA SER A 609 0.55 31.72 -29.72
C SER A 609 1.21 31.51 -31.09
N LEU A 610 1.52 30.26 -31.48
CA LEU A 610 2.21 29.97 -32.73
C LEU A 610 1.20 29.68 -33.86
N PRO A 611 1.12 30.54 -34.89
CA PRO A 611 0.03 30.49 -35.90
C PRO A 611 0.04 29.28 -36.83
N PHE A 612 1.11 28.48 -36.81
CA PHE A 612 1.24 27.24 -37.60
C PHE A 612 1.04 25.98 -36.79
N TRP A 613 0.71 26.11 -35.53
CA TRP A 613 0.59 25.03 -34.53
C TRP A 613 -0.88 24.77 -34.22
N GLN A 614 -1.68 24.41 -35.22
CA GLN A 614 -3.13 24.32 -35.05
C GLN A 614 -3.69 22.89 -35.07
N GLU A 615 -3.02 21.96 -35.74
CA GLU A 615 -3.52 20.60 -35.94
C GLU A 615 -2.38 19.57 -35.94
N TRP A 616 -2.65 18.41 -35.44
CA TRP A 616 -1.69 17.30 -35.50
C TRP A 616 -1.52 16.77 -36.92
N ASP A 617 -0.36 16.96 -37.51
CA ASP A 617 -0.02 16.57 -38.88
C ASP A 617 1.36 15.89 -39.01
N LYS A 618 1.84 15.26 -37.94
CA LYS A 618 3.17 14.63 -37.83
C LYS A 618 4.30 15.64 -38.10
N CYS A 619 4.17 16.83 -37.56
CA CYS A 619 5.13 17.92 -37.64
C CYS A 619 5.36 18.50 -39.06
N LYS A 620 4.48 18.27 -40.03
CA LYS A 620 4.62 18.87 -41.38
C LYS A 620 4.47 20.38 -41.34
N LYS A 621 3.46 20.90 -40.65
CA LYS A 621 3.24 22.36 -40.49
C LYS A 621 4.37 22.98 -39.68
N LEU A 622 4.85 22.30 -38.64
CA LEU A 622 5.99 22.73 -37.83
C LEU A 622 7.24 22.94 -38.71
N ARG A 623 7.63 21.93 -39.48
CA ARG A 623 8.78 22.04 -40.42
C ARG A 623 8.60 23.20 -41.39
N LYS A 624 7.41 23.32 -42.02
CA LYS A 624 7.12 24.42 -42.95
C LYS A 624 7.14 25.79 -42.26
N GLY A 625 6.60 25.87 -41.05
CA GLY A 625 6.57 27.09 -40.22
C GLY A 625 7.98 27.59 -39.90
N VAL A 626 8.85 26.70 -39.44
CA VAL A 626 10.24 27.01 -39.12
C VAL A 626 11.01 27.46 -40.34
N VAL A 627 10.92 26.76 -41.48
CA VAL A 627 11.59 27.15 -42.71
C VAL A 627 11.08 28.50 -43.21
N LYS A 628 9.76 28.75 -43.16
CA LYS A 628 9.17 30.02 -43.53
C LYS A 628 9.65 31.18 -42.65
N TYR A 629 9.76 30.91 -41.32
CA TYR A 629 10.31 31.90 -40.39
C TYR A 629 11.76 32.21 -40.72
N LEU A 630 12.63 31.22 -40.90
CA LEU A 630 14.05 31.42 -41.22
C LEU A 630 14.23 32.19 -42.54
N LYS A 631 13.43 31.89 -43.59
CA LYS A 631 13.43 32.67 -44.84
C LYS A 631 13.05 34.13 -44.62
N ARG A 632 11.98 34.39 -43.85
CA ARG A 632 11.47 35.74 -43.60
C ARG A 632 12.41 36.57 -42.75
N SER A 633 13.11 35.93 -41.82
CA SER A 633 14.09 36.56 -40.94
C SER A 633 15.45 36.76 -41.62
N GLY A 634 15.60 36.42 -42.90
CA GLY A 634 16.80 36.71 -43.69
C GLY A 634 17.98 35.76 -43.44
N TYR A 635 17.75 34.62 -42.76
CA TYR A 635 18.80 33.64 -42.52
C TYR A 635 19.23 32.95 -43.82
N ASN A 636 20.51 32.51 -43.86
CA ASN A 636 21.03 31.82 -45.04
C ASN A 636 20.61 30.33 -44.98
N ARG A 637 20.35 29.76 -46.16
CA ARG A 637 20.04 28.34 -46.35
C ARG A 637 21.08 27.39 -45.74
N SER A 638 22.35 27.78 -45.67
CA SER A 638 23.43 26.97 -45.12
C SER A 638 23.23 26.59 -43.65
N ILE A 639 22.40 27.33 -42.89
CA ILE A 639 22.07 27.04 -41.52
C ILE A 639 21.39 25.67 -41.41
N LEU A 640 20.52 25.31 -42.37
CA LEU A 640 19.76 24.07 -42.38
C LEU A 640 20.62 22.81 -42.60
N THR A 641 21.91 22.95 -42.97
CA THR A 641 22.81 21.82 -43.19
C THR A 641 23.11 21.09 -41.87
N ASN A 642 23.22 21.83 -40.77
CA ASN A 642 23.53 21.31 -39.44
C ASN A 642 22.56 21.82 -38.38
N PHE A 643 21.32 22.11 -38.79
CA PHE A 643 20.30 22.71 -37.94
C PHE A 643 19.83 21.77 -36.81
N THR A 644 19.84 20.48 -37.08
CA THR A 644 19.52 19.44 -36.11
C THR A 644 20.60 18.32 -36.14
N PRO A 645 20.71 17.49 -35.09
CA PRO A 645 21.58 16.32 -35.12
C PRO A 645 21.10 15.21 -36.08
N ASP A 646 19.87 15.28 -36.60
CA ASP A 646 19.29 14.31 -37.55
C ASP A 646 19.50 14.83 -38.98
N GLU A 647 20.39 14.18 -39.75
CA GLU A 647 20.68 14.51 -41.14
C GLU A 647 19.45 14.38 -42.04
N ASP A 648 18.59 13.37 -41.83
CA ASP A 648 17.39 13.18 -42.65
C ASP A 648 16.39 14.32 -42.43
N LEU A 649 16.27 14.79 -41.23
CA LEU A 649 15.43 15.95 -40.87
C LEU A 649 15.99 17.21 -41.52
N ASN A 650 17.29 17.43 -41.48
CA ASN A 650 17.95 18.55 -42.13
C ASN A 650 17.71 18.52 -43.65
N GLN A 651 17.78 17.37 -44.32
CA GLN A 651 17.46 17.22 -45.72
C GLN A 651 15.98 17.52 -46.02
N GLN A 652 15.07 17.15 -45.16
CA GLN A 652 13.65 17.51 -45.31
C GLN A 652 13.42 19.01 -45.19
N LEU A 653 14.09 19.69 -44.26
CA LEU A 653 14.03 21.16 -44.13
C LEU A 653 14.62 21.85 -45.37
N LEU A 654 15.74 21.37 -45.88
CA LEU A 654 16.36 21.87 -47.12
C LEU A 654 15.46 21.69 -48.35
N LYS A 655 14.74 20.57 -48.46
CA LYS A 655 13.72 20.35 -49.50
C LYS A 655 12.58 21.37 -49.39
N ILE A 656 12.10 21.63 -48.19
CA ILE A 656 11.04 22.65 -47.96
C ILE A 656 11.57 24.06 -48.28
N TRP A 657 12.84 24.31 -48.00
CA TRP A 657 13.47 25.61 -48.33
C TRP A 657 13.52 25.85 -49.82
N ASN A 658 13.80 24.84 -50.65
CA ASN A 658 13.93 24.94 -52.06
C ASN A 658 12.57 25.06 -52.83
N ASN A 659 11.49 24.59 -52.17
CA ASN A 659 10.11 24.71 -52.67
C ASN A 659 9.44 26.02 -52.19
#